data_e01835429ff433ca167d3166c676b84f
#
_entry.id   e01835429ff433ca167d3166c676b84f
#
_cell.length_a   1.000
_cell.length_b   1.000
_cell.length_c   1.000
_cell.angle_alpha   90.00
_cell.angle_beta   90.00
_cell.angle_gamma   90.00
#
_symmetry.space_group_name_H-M   'P 1'
#
loop_
_entity.id
_entity.type
_entity.pdbx_description
1 polymer ?
#
loop_
_entity_poly.entity_id
_entity_poly.type
_entity_poly.pdbx_seq_one_letter_code
_entity_poly.pdbx_strand_id
1 'polypeptide(L)'
;MQHTFRLALFSFFFTCFLAVSSAPPALAGGYRNFRVAVYCVVDAAQRFADEKVLQAEFDRVMARVKFDKVYFEVYRNRHFADEASLDKIKRFFTDRGVIVEGGLTLAAGGRGGQFGTFDFEKPEDRAECKKAVQIAARHFDTVILDDFFFYTSKSDADIAAKGKRSWTQYRLETMRKVSTELVLKPARAINPKIKIIIKYPNWYEHFQGLGYDLEEQAQWFDGIYTGTETRDPYVTDQLLQQYESYEILRYFNNVRSDGGNRGGWIDTFSLQYADRYPEQLWDTLFAKAPEITLFSWHPMAALETIDPGDRDAWKKKPTSFNWDDMVNSYKPPKGESAAPNWGRVAGWSLEQVDRCLGKLGNPIGVKSYKPFQSTGEDFIHNYLGNIGIPIELTPKFPSDADIVLLSESAKFDRDIVAKMKKHLASGKNVMVTSGLLRALQDKGIKDIAEAEATGRTVSIRDFIGGFGAGKGASLNDPKHDNPAVLVPEIRFFTNDMWAVVRGVAAARGFPILLMNHYAKGIFYVLTIPENISDLYNLPRGVTSAIKAHLQQDFPVRMDSPAQVALFVYDNGAFVVESFRHDDSEVTVSVKGDHVKLKNALTGEVLRELVPVSEPKEKNRFFRDQPMGPTRTNFKIAVPPHSYLVFTTEE
;
A
#
# COMPACT_ATOMS: atom_id res chain seq x y z
N MET A 1 73.21 9.80 39.59
CA MET A 1 72.32 10.73 38.84
C MET A 1 70.97 10.03 38.70
N GLN A 2 70.02 10.47 39.53
CA GLN A 2 68.66 9.92 39.62
C GLN A 2 67.78 10.62 38.57
N HIS A 3 67.06 9.85 37.81
CA HIS A 3 65.89 10.36 37.05
C HIS A 3 64.65 9.58 37.43
N THR A 4 63.79 10.23 38.15
CA THR A 4 62.46 9.81 38.61
C THR A 4 61.49 9.89 37.43
N PHE A 5 60.85 8.76 37.08
CA PHE A 5 59.69 8.69 36.21
C PHE A 5 58.42 8.83 37.03
N ARG A 6 57.62 9.86 36.77
CA ARG A 6 56.26 10.02 37.27
C ARG A 6 55.28 9.30 36.34
N LEU A 7 54.59 8.28 36.81
CA LEU A 7 53.43 7.67 36.21
C LEU A 7 52.21 8.59 36.43
N ALA A 8 51.61 9.07 35.37
CA ALA A 8 50.28 9.70 35.42
C ALA A 8 49.21 8.64 35.16
N LEU A 9 48.40 8.34 36.18
CA LEU A 9 47.21 7.52 36.05
C LEU A 9 46.11 8.37 35.36
N PHE A 10 45.71 8.00 34.14
CA PHE A 10 44.50 8.47 33.52
C PHE A 10 43.36 7.55 33.89
N SER A 11 42.46 8.03 34.76
CA SER A 11 41.20 7.36 35.08
C SER A 11 40.19 7.60 33.94
N PHE A 12 39.94 6.60 33.14
CA PHE A 12 38.84 6.61 32.15
C PHE A 12 37.52 6.29 32.89
N PHE A 13 36.70 7.31 33.11
CA PHE A 13 35.30 7.11 33.50
C PHE A 13 34.51 6.63 32.28
N PHE A 14 34.22 5.37 32.22
CA PHE A 14 33.27 4.78 31.28
C PHE A 14 31.85 5.07 31.79
N THR A 15 31.26 6.15 31.31
CA THR A 15 29.83 6.43 31.57
C THR A 15 29.00 5.48 30.71
N CYS A 16 28.53 4.39 31.27
CA CYS A 16 27.53 3.54 30.67
C CYS A 16 26.22 4.33 30.56
N PHE A 17 25.90 4.84 29.36
CA PHE A 17 24.56 5.26 29.03
C PHE A 17 23.68 4.01 28.94
N LEU A 18 22.99 3.68 30.01
CA LEU A 18 21.83 2.81 29.97
C LEU A 18 20.76 3.53 29.15
N ALA A 19 20.66 3.15 27.86
CA ALA A 19 19.49 3.46 27.08
C ALA A 19 18.31 2.75 27.74
N VAL A 20 17.59 3.46 28.59
CA VAL A 20 16.27 3.05 29.03
C VAL A 20 15.40 3.07 27.79
N SER A 21 15.22 1.89 27.19
CA SER A 21 14.15 1.66 26.22
C SER A 21 12.85 1.91 26.96
N SER A 22 12.34 3.13 26.90
CA SER A 22 11.00 3.42 27.36
C SER A 22 10.05 2.64 26.44
N ALA A 23 9.44 1.59 26.98
CA ALA A 23 8.28 0.97 26.33
C ALA A 23 7.31 2.11 25.96
N PRO A 24 6.75 2.12 24.73
CA PRO A 24 5.77 3.12 24.36
C PRO A 24 4.66 3.12 25.42
N PRO A 25 4.14 4.29 25.82
CA PRO A 25 3.06 4.37 26.79
C PRO A 25 1.90 3.48 26.34
N ALA A 26 1.35 2.72 27.26
CA ALA A 26 0.17 1.89 26.99
C ALA A 26 -0.90 2.77 26.33
N LEU A 27 -1.38 2.37 25.16
CA LEU A 27 -2.37 3.09 24.39
C LEU A 27 -3.69 3.13 25.19
N ALA A 28 -4.28 4.30 25.36
CA ALA A 28 -5.49 4.49 26.15
C ALA A 28 -6.70 3.71 25.58
N GLY A 29 -6.72 3.43 24.26
CA GLY A 29 -7.83 2.80 23.56
C GLY A 29 -7.92 1.28 23.62
N GLY A 30 -6.85 0.58 23.95
CA GLY A 30 -6.87 -0.86 24.20
C GLY A 30 -6.37 -1.76 23.06
N TYR A 31 -5.87 -1.25 21.95
CA TYR A 31 -5.03 -1.98 21.00
C TYR A 31 -3.56 -1.79 21.36
N ARG A 32 -2.73 -2.81 21.12
CA ARG A 32 -1.33 -2.81 21.57
C ARG A 32 -0.37 -2.24 20.54
N ASN A 33 -0.68 -2.42 19.26
CA ASN A 33 0.26 -2.20 18.17
C ASN A 33 -0.07 -0.96 17.31
N PHE A 34 -1.24 -0.36 17.47
CA PHE A 34 -1.70 0.80 16.71
C PHE A 34 -2.75 1.58 17.49
N ARG A 35 -3.06 2.79 17.01
CA ARG A 35 -4.17 3.62 17.51
C ARG A 35 -5.34 3.55 16.55
N VAL A 36 -6.54 3.81 17.08
CA VAL A 36 -7.76 3.96 16.29
C VAL A 36 -8.31 5.36 16.49
N ALA A 37 -8.56 6.03 15.38
CA ALA A 37 -9.29 7.28 15.34
C ALA A 37 -10.64 7.08 14.64
N VAL A 38 -11.64 7.90 15.00
CA VAL A 38 -12.92 7.95 14.29
C VAL A 38 -13.14 9.38 13.81
N TYR A 39 -13.53 9.55 12.54
CA TYR A 39 -13.78 10.85 11.95
C TYR A 39 -15.26 11.23 12.07
N CYS A 40 -15.53 12.37 12.66
CA CYS A 40 -16.87 12.93 12.81
C CYS A 40 -17.07 14.05 11.80
N VAL A 41 -17.87 13.80 10.78
CA VAL A 41 -18.24 14.82 9.77
C VAL A 41 -19.03 15.97 10.41
N VAL A 42 -19.06 17.14 9.77
CA VAL A 42 -19.66 18.36 10.30
C VAL A 42 -21.11 18.16 10.77
N ASP A 43 -21.91 17.36 10.07
CA ASP A 43 -23.30 17.06 10.44
C ASP A 43 -23.39 16.24 11.75
N ALA A 44 -22.43 15.35 12.02
CA ALA A 44 -22.37 14.65 13.29
C ALA A 44 -22.11 15.62 14.45
N ALA A 45 -21.19 16.58 14.26
CA ALA A 45 -20.93 17.63 15.25
C ALA A 45 -22.19 18.46 15.56
N GLN A 46 -23.02 18.74 14.56
CA GLN A 46 -24.30 19.47 14.78
C GLN A 46 -25.28 18.64 15.63
N ARG A 47 -25.42 17.34 15.37
CA ARG A 47 -26.30 16.45 16.18
C ARG A 47 -25.83 16.34 17.63
N PHE A 48 -24.53 16.40 17.87
CA PHE A 48 -23.92 16.33 19.20
C PHE A 48 -24.15 17.55 20.08
N ALA A 49 -24.80 18.59 19.56
CA ALA A 49 -25.35 19.68 20.39
C ALA A 49 -26.38 19.17 21.42
N ASP A 50 -27.08 18.05 21.12
CA ASP A 50 -27.88 17.29 22.08
C ASP A 50 -26.99 16.29 22.83
N GLU A 51 -26.74 16.57 24.11
CA GLU A 51 -25.86 15.74 24.96
C GLU A 51 -26.39 14.33 25.17
N LYS A 52 -27.71 14.11 25.12
CA LYS A 52 -28.29 12.76 25.24
C LYS A 52 -27.97 11.92 24.00
N VAL A 53 -28.05 12.54 22.83
CA VAL A 53 -27.67 11.88 21.55
C VAL A 53 -26.19 11.58 21.57
N LEU A 54 -25.36 12.53 21.95
CA LEU A 54 -23.91 12.36 22.04
C LEU A 54 -23.53 11.20 22.98
N GLN A 55 -24.12 11.18 24.22
CA GLN A 55 -23.83 10.10 25.17
C GLN A 55 -24.27 8.73 24.64
N ALA A 56 -25.47 8.63 24.08
CA ALA A 56 -25.97 7.36 23.55
C ALA A 56 -25.13 6.83 22.37
N GLU A 57 -24.74 7.71 21.44
CA GLU A 57 -23.88 7.33 20.31
C GLU A 57 -22.46 6.99 20.78
N PHE A 58 -21.90 7.72 21.73
CA PHE A 58 -20.60 7.43 22.33
C PHE A 58 -20.56 6.04 22.96
N ASP A 59 -21.54 5.73 23.83
CA ASP A 59 -21.61 4.43 24.51
C ASP A 59 -21.74 3.29 23.50
N ARG A 60 -22.49 3.51 22.44
CA ARG A 60 -22.70 2.54 21.35
C ARG A 60 -21.41 2.29 20.57
N VAL A 61 -20.70 3.35 20.15
CA VAL A 61 -19.45 3.19 19.38
C VAL A 61 -18.39 2.51 20.25
N MET A 62 -18.24 2.95 21.52
CA MET A 62 -17.27 2.34 22.44
C MET A 62 -17.53 0.87 22.74
N ALA A 63 -18.79 0.43 22.73
CA ALA A 63 -19.14 -0.99 22.87
C ALA A 63 -18.76 -1.83 21.65
N ARG A 64 -18.66 -1.23 20.48
CA ARG A 64 -18.44 -1.88 19.19
C ARG A 64 -16.98 -1.89 18.75
N VAL A 65 -16.33 -0.72 18.87
CA VAL A 65 -14.94 -0.49 18.51
C VAL A 65 -14.26 0.40 19.53
N LYS A 66 -13.10 0.01 20.01
CA LYS A 66 -12.28 0.84 20.89
C LYS A 66 -11.57 1.87 20.04
N PHE A 67 -11.57 3.13 20.50
CA PHE A 67 -10.86 4.19 19.81
C PHE A 67 -10.13 5.10 20.80
N ASP A 68 -9.01 5.64 20.36
CA ASP A 68 -8.14 6.52 21.15
C ASP A 68 -8.42 7.99 20.87
N LYS A 69 -8.97 8.28 19.68
CA LYS A 69 -9.01 9.61 19.10
C LYS A 69 -10.29 9.83 18.30
N VAL A 70 -10.73 11.08 18.25
CA VAL A 70 -11.75 11.56 17.32
C VAL A 70 -11.23 12.78 16.58
N TYR A 71 -11.56 12.87 15.30
CA TYR A 71 -11.43 14.09 14.51
C TYR A 71 -12.79 14.74 14.37
N PHE A 72 -12.92 16.02 14.76
CA PHE A 72 -14.15 16.79 14.54
C PHE A 72 -13.98 17.73 13.37
N GLU A 73 -14.84 17.54 12.38
CA GLU A 73 -14.83 18.35 11.19
C GLU A 73 -15.45 19.72 11.44
N VAL A 74 -14.73 20.75 11.07
CA VAL A 74 -15.13 22.16 11.25
C VAL A 74 -15.86 22.68 10.01
N TYR A 75 -15.55 22.12 8.83
CA TYR A 75 -16.06 22.61 7.57
C TYR A 75 -16.15 21.50 6.53
N ARG A 76 -17.27 21.46 5.81
CA ARG A 76 -17.50 20.63 4.61
C ARG A 76 -18.59 21.26 3.75
N ASN A 77 -18.38 21.38 2.43
CA ASN A 77 -19.41 21.75 1.44
C ASN A 77 -20.17 23.03 1.80
N ARG A 78 -19.47 24.12 2.15
CA ARG A 78 -20.05 25.43 2.57
C ARG A 78 -20.73 25.40 3.94
N HIS A 79 -20.68 24.29 4.68
CA HIS A 79 -21.22 24.22 6.05
C HIS A 79 -20.09 24.32 7.07
N PHE A 80 -20.32 25.20 8.06
CA PHE A 80 -19.43 25.37 9.21
C PHE A 80 -20.05 24.70 10.43
N ALA A 81 -19.24 24.06 11.25
CA ALA A 81 -19.66 23.63 12.58
C ALA A 81 -19.91 24.86 13.48
N ASP A 82 -20.88 24.75 14.39
CA ASP A 82 -21.10 25.74 15.40
C ASP A 82 -19.96 25.74 16.43
N GLU A 83 -19.25 26.88 16.55
CA GLU A 83 -18.05 26.96 17.39
C GLU A 83 -18.36 26.72 18.89
N ALA A 84 -19.54 27.15 19.39
CA ALA A 84 -19.93 26.93 20.78
C ALA A 84 -20.19 25.44 21.08
N SER A 85 -20.73 24.71 20.10
CA SER A 85 -20.94 23.25 20.19
C SER A 85 -19.62 22.49 20.16
N LEU A 86 -18.66 22.94 19.36
CA LEU A 86 -17.34 22.30 19.28
C LEU A 86 -16.63 22.22 20.64
N ASP A 87 -16.67 23.33 21.43
CA ASP A 87 -16.01 23.35 22.73
C ASP A 87 -16.68 22.43 23.76
N LYS A 88 -18.01 22.26 23.68
CA LYS A 88 -18.74 21.31 24.53
C LYS A 88 -18.41 19.88 24.17
N ILE A 89 -18.44 19.57 22.88
CA ILE A 89 -18.12 18.22 22.35
C ILE A 89 -16.68 17.87 22.71
N LYS A 90 -15.73 18.77 22.49
CA LYS A 90 -14.33 18.59 22.85
C LYS A 90 -14.16 18.20 24.31
N ARG A 91 -14.80 18.95 25.25
CA ARG A 91 -14.79 18.63 26.69
C ARG A 91 -15.36 17.24 26.97
N PHE A 92 -16.52 16.93 26.38
CA PHE A 92 -17.16 15.61 26.58
C PHE A 92 -16.20 14.44 26.31
N PHE A 93 -15.45 14.49 25.20
CA PHE A 93 -14.51 13.42 24.82
C PHE A 93 -13.21 13.49 25.65
N THR A 94 -12.65 14.67 25.89
CA THR A 94 -11.41 14.79 26.66
C THR A 94 -11.58 14.36 28.10
N ASP A 95 -12.73 14.66 28.73
CA ASP A 95 -13.06 14.22 30.10
C ASP A 95 -13.16 12.68 30.21
N ARG A 96 -13.31 12.00 29.08
CA ARG A 96 -13.33 10.53 28.95
C ARG A 96 -12.01 9.92 28.48
N GLY A 97 -10.94 10.73 28.43
CA GLY A 97 -9.60 10.30 28.03
C GLY A 97 -9.40 10.13 26.52
N VAL A 98 -10.35 10.57 25.70
CA VAL A 98 -10.24 10.51 24.23
C VAL A 98 -9.50 11.73 23.71
N ILE A 99 -8.53 11.54 22.83
CA ILE A 99 -7.81 12.61 22.13
C ILE A 99 -8.77 13.25 21.12
N VAL A 100 -8.81 14.58 21.11
CA VAL A 100 -9.70 15.34 20.20
C VAL A 100 -8.86 16.24 19.29
N GLU A 101 -8.96 16.02 18.00
CA GLU A 101 -8.29 16.80 16.96
C GLU A 101 -9.30 17.34 15.94
N GLY A 102 -8.92 18.33 15.15
CA GLY A 102 -9.79 18.95 14.16
C GLY A 102 -9.71 18.27 12.80
N GLY A 103 -10.78 18.36 12.03
CA GLY A 103 -10.85 17.94 10.64
C GLY A 103 -11.31 19.08 9.73
N LEU A 104 -10.83 19.12 8.51
CA LEU A 104 -11.22 20.06 7.47
C LEU A 104 -11.38 19.35 6.14
N THR A 105 -12.57 19.42 5.57
CA THR A 105 -12.83 19.00 4.20
C THR A 105 -13.04 20.22 3.33
N LEU A 106 -11.99 20.67 2.65
CA LEU A 106 -11.96 21.90 1.86
C LEU A 106 -12.65 21.71 0.50
N ALA A 107 -13.89 21.20 0.55
CA ALA A 107 -14.78 21.05 -0.59
C ALA A 107 -15.84 22.15 -0.60
N ALA A 108 -16.19 22.63 -1.79
CA ALA A 108 -17.16 23.70 -1.99
C ALA A 108 -18.58 23.19 -2.35
N GLY A 109 -18.78 21.88 -2.37
CA GLY A 109 -20.00 21.23 -2.85
C GLY A 109 -20.01 21.04 -4.36
N GLY A 110 -20.23 19.81 -4.82
CA GLY A 110 -20.30 19.44 -6.23
C GLY A 110 -21.71 19.36 -6.78
N ARG A 111 -21.84 19.42 -8.09
CA ARG A 111 -23.08 19.16 -8.84
C ARG A 111 -22.84 18.03 -9.83
N GLY A 112 -23.83 17.16 -10.02
CA GLY A 112 -23.81 16.15 -11.08
C GLY A 112 -22.71 15.11 -10.95
N GLY A 113 -22.39 14.66 -9.73
CA GLY A 113 -21.40 13.61 -9.49
C GLY A 113 -19.94 14.07 -9.52
N GLN A 114 -19.70 15.38 -9.67
CA GLN A 114 -18.34 15.92 -9.56
C GLN A 114 -18.04 16.36 -8.14
N PHE A 115 -16.82 16.07 -7.68
CA PHE A 115 -16.29 16.64 -6.45
C PHE A 115 -16.13 18.16 -6.64
N GLY A 116 -16.87 18.97 -5.87
CA GLY A 116 -16.76 20.41 -5.91
C GLY A 116 -15.55 20.89 -5.14
N THR A 117 -14.52 21.34 -5.86
CA THR A 117 -13.38 22.01 -5.23
C THR A 117 -13.62 23.50 -5.17
N PHE A 118 -12.91 24.21 -4.28
CA PHE A 118 -12.82 25.66 -4.35
C PHE A 118 -12.26 26.11 -5.71
N ASP A 119 -12.73 27.27 -6.20
CA ASP A 119 -12.12 27.98 -7.30
C ASP A 119 -11.14 29.01 -6.73
N PHE A 120 -9.86 28.66 -6.70
CA PHE A 120 -8.84 29.51 -6.06
C PHE A 120 -8.49 30.77 -6.85
N GLU A 121 -9.05 30.98 -8.03
CA GLU A 121 -9.00 32.27 -8.73
C GLU A 121 -10.10 33.23 -8.23
N LYS A 122 -11.11 32.73 -7.49
CA LYS A 122 -12.16 33.55 -6.90
C LYS A 122 -11.80 34.04 -5.51
N PRO A 123 -11.86 35.37 -5.26
CA PRO A 123 -11.56 35.95 -3.94
C PRO A 123 -12.43 35.38 -2.81
N GLU A 124 -13.74 35.16 -3.07
CA GLU A 124 -14.70 34.62 -2.10
C GLU A 124 -14.33 33.18 -1.67
N ASP A 125 -13.95 32.32 -2.59
CA ASP A 125 -13.53 30.94 -2.28
C ASP A 125 -12.22 30.93 -1.49
N ARG A 126 -11.27 31.80 -1.84
CA ARG A 126 -10.03 31.99 -1.07
C ARG A 126 -10.30 32.47 0.35
N ALA A 127 -11.23 33.42 0.51
CA ALA A 127 -11.63 33.97 1.82
C ALA A 127 -12.29 32.89 2.69
N GLU A 128 -13.19 32.09 2.12
CA GLU A 128 -13.88 31.01 2.82
C GLU A 128 -12.93 29.89 3.24
N CYS A 129 -12.02 29.44 2.35
CA CYS A 129 -10.97 28.48 2.66
C CYS A 129 -10.13 28.96 3.86
N LYS A 130 -9.66 30.21 3.81
CA LYS A 130 -8.91 30.83 4.91
C LYS A 130 -9.73 30.90 6.22
N LYS A 131 -11.02 31.25 6.15
CA LYS A 131 -11.93 31.28 7.31
C LYS A 131 -12.06 29.91 7.95
N ALA A 132 -12.28 28.85 7.15
CA ALA A 132 -12.37 27.47 7.66
C ALA A 132 -11.12 27.04 8.41
N VAL A 133 -9.95 27.31 7.84
CA VAL A 133 -8.65 27.03 8.46
C VAL A 133 -8.46 27.82 9.77
N GLN A 134 -8.85 29.09 9.81
CA GLN A 134 -8.74 29.93 11.01
C GLN A 134 -9.65 29.46 12.13
N ILE A 135 -10.89 29.02 11.84
CA ILE A 135 -11.79 28.43 12.83
C ILE A 135 -11.14 27.13 13.40
N ALA A 136 -10.68 26.24 12.56
CA ALA A 136 -10.03 25.02 13.03
C ALA A 136 -8.82 25.32 13.94
N ALA A 137 -8.00 26.31 13.59
CA ALA A 137 -6.82 26.70 14.36
C ALA A 137 -7.16 27.35 15.73
N ARG A 138 -8.36 27.93 15.91
CA ARG A 138 -8.80 28.41 17.21
C ARG A 138 -9.16 27.32 18.19
N HIS A 139 -9.72 26.21 17.67
CA HIS A 139 -10.29 25.16 18.52
C HIS A 139 -9.37 23.96 18.71
N PHE A 140 -8.39 23.73 17.82
CA PHE A 140 -7.58 22.51 17.82
C PHE A 140 -6.08 22.80 17.68
N ASP A 141 -5.26 21.98 18.36
CA ASP A 141 -3.80 22.02 18.25
C ASP A 141 -3.27 21.11 17.13
N THR A 142 -4.09 20.17 16.68
CA THR A 142 -3.81 19.34 15.50
C THR A 142 -5.05 19.31 14.61
N VAL A 143 -4.84 19.46 13.30
CA VAL A 143 -5.91 19.45 12.29
C VAL A 143 -5.48 18.58 11.13
N ILE A 144 -6.38 17.68 10.69
CA ILE A 144 -6.21 16.92 9.46
C ILE A 144 -7.01 17.54 8.31
N LEU A 145 -6.35 17.74 7.18
CA LEU A 145 -7.02 18.06 5.92
C LEU A 145 -7.42 16.76 5.25
N ASP A 146 -8.72 16.57 5.05
CA ASP A 146 -9.25 15.46 4.25
C ASP A 146 -8.81 15.59 2.78
N ASP A 147 -8.81 14.49 2.04
CA ASP A 147 -8.30 14.38 0.67
C ASP A 147 -9.03 15.23 -0.38
N PHE A 148 -10.01 16.01 0.02
CA PHE A 148 -10.65 17.03 -0.82
C PHE A 148 -9.81 18.31 -0.98
N PHE A 149 -8.60 18.36 -0.44
CA PHE A 149 -7.67 19.47 -0.64
C PHE A 149 -6.91 19.31 -1.97
N PHE A 150 -7.65 19.27 -3.06
CA PHE A 150 -7.15 19.17 -4.42
C PHE A 150 -7.83 20.20 -5.35
N TYR A 151 -7.42 20.27 -6.63
CA TYR A 151 -7.90 21.30 -7.54
C TYR A 151 -8.33 20.71 -8.88
N THR A 152 -9.63 20.82 -9.17
CA THR A 152 -10.22 20.35 -10.45
C THR A 152 -10.96 21.43 -11.22
N SER A 153 -11.13 22.64 -10.66
CA SER A 153 -11.82 23.73 -11.32
C SER A 153 -11.21 24.03 -12.71
N LYS A 154 -12.07 24.39 -13.62
CA LYS A 154 -11.76 24.84 -15.00
C LYS A 154 -12.68 26.00 -15.37
N SER A 155 -12.86 26.96 -14.46
CA SER A 155 -13.61 28.18 -14.72
C SER A 155 -12.90 29.03 -15.80
N ASP A 156 -13.60 30.04 -16.32
CA ASP A 156 -13.00 30.99 -17.28
C ASP A 156 -11.75 31.67 -16.66
N ALA A 157 -11.79 31.96 -15.36
CA ALA A 157 -10.65 32.52 -14.62
C ALA A 157 -9.48 31.54 -14.57
N ASP A 158 -9.74 30.26 -14.31
CA ASP A 158 -8.70 29.21 -14.34
C ASP A 158 -8.09 29.03 -15.73
N ILE A 159 -8.92 29.02 -16.78
CA ILE A 159 -8.46 28.90 -18.16
C ILE A 159 -7.54 30.07 -18.51
N ALA A 160 -7.93 31.29 -18.13
CA ALA A 160 -7.12 32.48 -18.34
C ALA A 160 -5.82 32.45 -17.52
N ALA A 161 -5.89 32.11 -16.23
CA ALA A 161 -4.74 32.02 -15.33
C ALA A 161 -3.76 30.91 -15.73
N LYS A 162 -4.27 29.77 -16.22
CA LYS A 162 -3.47 28.66 -16.71
C LYS A 162 -2.57 29.08 -17.88
N GLY A 163 -3.12 29.83 -18.83
CA GLY A 163 -2.43 30.24 -20.04
C GLY A 163 -1.91 29.02 -20.83
N LYS A 164 -0.62 29.04 -21.20
CA LYS A 164 0.01 27.97 -22.00
C LYS A 164 0.48 26.75 -21.19
N ARG A 165 0.39 26.79 -19.85
CA ARG A 165 0.78 25.66 -18.98
C ARG A 165 -0.14 24.47 -19.19
N SER A 166 0.34 23.25 -18.90
CA SER A 166 -0.55 22.09 -18.75
C SER A 166 -1.43 22.28 -17.49
N TRP A 167 -2.56 21.53 -17.41
CA TRP A 167 -3.38 21.53 -16.21
C TRP A 167 -2.61 21.05 -14.98
N THR A 168 -1.77 20.03 -15.14
CA THR A 168 -0.90 19.53 -14.08
C THR A 168 0.04 20.62 -13.55
N GLN A 169 0.77 21.31 -14.43
CA GLN A 169 1.66 22.41 -14.02
C GLN A 169 0.91 23.52 -13.29
N TYR A 170 -0.21 23.98 -13.85
CA TYR A 170 -1.03 25.04 -13.26
C TYR A 170 -1.54 24.65 -11.88
N ARG A 171 -2.09 23.43 -11.74
CA ARG A 171 -2.64 22.93 -10.48
C ARG A 171 -1.57 22.74 -9.42
N LEU A 172 -0.43 22.17 -9.76
CA LEU A 172 0.70 22.04 -8.81
C LEU A 172 1.16 23.41 -8.30
N GLU A 173 1.36 24.39 -9.20
CA GLU A 173 1.76 25.75 -8.80
C GLU A 173 0.70 26.45 -7.93
N THR A 174 -0.60 26.30 -8.29
CA THR A 174 -1.71 26.88 -7.52
C THR A 174 -1.77 26.25 -6.13
N MET A 175 -1.73 24.91 -6.03
CA MET A 175 -1.86 24.22 -4.75
C MET A 175 -0.66 24.42 -3.83
N ARG A 176 0.55 24.62 -4.38
CA ARG A 176 1.73 25.07 -3.60
C ARG A 176 1.46 26.43 -2.93
N LYS A 177 0.94 27.41 -3.67
CA LYS A 177 0.57 28.73 -3.12
C LYS A 177 -0.56 28.63 -2.10
N VAL A 178 -1.63 27.91 -2.43
CA VAL A 178 -2.77 27.71 -1.55
C VAL A 178 -2.35 27.04 -0.24
N SER A 179 -1.52 26.01 -0.28
CA SER A 179 -1.02 25.34 0.91
C SER A 179 -0.33 26.30 1.87
N THR A 180 0.50 27.21 1.34
CA THR A 180 1.23 28.17 2.18
C THR A 180 0.41 29.38 2.58
N GLU A 181 -0.31 29.99 1.62
CA GLU A 181 -0.99 31.28 1.83
C GLU A 181 -2.36 31.16 2.48
N LEU A 182 -3.11 30.11 2.18
CA LEU A 182 -4.48 29.95 2.68
C LEU A 182 -4.59 28.94 3.81
N VAL A 183 -3.60 28.04 3.97
CA VAL A 183 -3.63 27.00 5.02
C VAL A 183 -2.57 27.26 6.09
N LEU A 184 -1.29 27.04 5.78
CA LEU A 184 -0.23 27.01 6.80
C LEU A 184 -0.03 28.36 7.49
N LYS A 185 0.12 29.46 6.73
CA LYS A 185 0.33 30.80 7.30
C LYS A 185 -0.87 31.27 8.12
N PRO A 186 -2.13 31.21 7.62
CA PRO A 186 -3.30 31.64 8.41
C PRO A 186 -3.53 30.82 9.68
N ALA A 187 -3.30 29.51 9.61
CA ALA A 187 -3.44 28.65 10.79
C ALA A 187 -2.41 29.01 11.88
N ARG A 188 -1.12 29.12 11.50
CA ARG A 188 -0.03 29.45 12.40
C ARG A 188 -0.08 30.89 12.93
N ALA A 189 -0.76 31.79 12.23
CA ALA A 189 -1.02 33.13 12.73
C ALA A 189 -2.05 33.14 13.88
N ILE A 190 -2.98 32.18 13.92
CA ILE A 190 -3.98 32.01 15.01
C ILE A 190 -3.38 31.17 16.14
N ASN A 191 -2.77 30.02 15.80
CA ASN A 191 -2.17 29.11 16.77
C ASN A 191 -0.75 28.76 16.31
N PRO A 192 0.30 29.41 16.85
CA PRO A 192 1.68 29.14 16.43
C PRO A 192 2.17 27.71 16.67
N LYS A 193 1.49 26.93 17.51
CA LYS A 193 1.85 25.54 17.85
C LYS A 193 1.09 24.51 17.04
N ILE A 194 0.14 24.96 16.19
CA ILE A 194 -0.74 24.06 15.45
C ILE A 194 0.06 23.12 14.56
N LYS A 195 -0.34 21.87 14.56
CA LYS A 195 0.12 20.85 13.62
C LYS A 195 -0.94 20.63 12.55
N ILE A 196 -0.56 20.70 11.29
CA ILE A 196 -1.46 20.45 10.17
C ILE A 196 -0.97 19.21 9.43
N ILE A 197 -1.86 18.23 9.31
CA ILE A 197 -1.63 16.96 8.63
C ILE A 197 -2.42 17.03 7.32
N ILE A 198 -1.77 16.67 6.21
CA ILE A 198 -2.44 16.54 4.91
C ILE A 198 -2.73 15.08 4.62
N LYS A 199 -3.98 14.74 4.28
CA LYS A 199 -4.34 13.42 3.79
C LYS A 199 -4.21 13.39 2.27
N TYR A 200 -3.50 12.38 1.75
CA TYR A 200 -3.48 12.04 0.34
C TYR A 200 -4.46 10.90 0.08
N PRO A 201 -5.21 10.94 -1.04
CA PRO A 201 -6.16 9.88 -1.39
C PRO A 201 -5.47 8.59 -1.83
N ASN A 202 -6.26 7.55 -2.01
CA ASN A 202 -5.82 6.27 -2.52
C ASN A 202 -5.53 6.22 -4.04
N TRP A 203 -5.69 7.33 -4.78
CA TRP A 203 -5.51 7.38 -6.25
C TRP A 203 -4.09 7.82 -6.62
N TYR A 204 -3.09 7.11 -6.17
CA TYR A 204 -1.70 7.56 -6.27
C TYR A 204 -1.20 7.80 -7.70
N GLU A 205 -1.89 7.29 -8.72
CA GLU A 205 -1.52 7.53 -10.12
C GLU A 205 -1.91 8.92 -10.64
N HIS A 206 -2.77 9.64 -9.93
CA HIS A 206 -3.34 10.91 -10.38
C HIS A 206 -2.97 12.12 -9.51
N PHE A 207 -2.09 11.98 -8.55
CA PHE A 207 -1.76 13.02 -7.57
C PHE A 207 -1.41 14.37 -8.19
N GLN A 208 -0.45 14.39 -9.11
CA GLN A 208 -0.02 15.63 -9.78
C GLN A 208 -1.11 16.25 -10.67
N GLY A 209 -1.98 15.43 -11.23
CA GLY A 209 -3.12 15.90 -12.04
C GLY A 209 -4.17 16.64 -11.23
N LEU A 210 -4.22 16.39 -9.93
CA LEU A 210 -5.10 17.03 -8.96
C LEU A 210 -4.40 18.18 -8.19
N GLY A 211 -3.12 18.40 -8.43
CA GLY A 211 -2.34 19.45 -7.76
C GLY A 211 -1.67 18.99 -6.46
N TYR A 212 -1.70 17.72 -6.13
CA TYR A 212 -0.91 17.17 -5.02
C TYR A 212 0.56 17.10 -5.43
N ASP A 213 1.40 17.80 -4.70
CA ASP A 213 2.85 17.76 -4.86
C ASP A 213 3.47 16.87 -3.78
N LEU A 214 3.70 15.62 -4.13
CA LEU A 214 4.26 14.65 -3.20
C LEU A 214 5.73 14.93 -2.83
N GLU A 215 6.45 15.68 -3.64
CA GLU A 215 7.86 15.99 -3.41
C GLU A 215 8.03 17.13 -2.40
N GLU A 216 7.36 18.27 -2.64
CA GLU A 216 7.55 19.47 -1.82
C GLU A 216 6.42 19.62 -0.77
N GLN A 217 5.16 19.56 -1.18
CA GLN A 217 4.00 19.79 -0.31
C GLN A 217 4.01 18.82 0.87
N ALA A 218 4.33 17.53 0.63
CA ALA A 218 4.40 16.53 1.69
C ALA A 218 5.40 16.88 2.80
N GLN A 219 6.42 17.71 2.52
CA GLN A 219 7.43 18.13 3.49
C GLN A 219 7.05 19.41 4.25
N TRP A 220 6.09 20.21 3.76
CA TRP A 220 5.69 21.48 4.39
C TRP A 220 4.71 21.30 5.54
N PHE A 221 3.92 20.23 5.49
CA PHE A 221 2.98 19.88 6.54
C PHE A 221 3.68 19.13 7.69
N ASP A 222 3.10 19.22 8.89
CA ASP A 222 3.65 18.60 10.10
C ASP A 222 3.50 17.07 10.11
N GLY A 223 2.76 16.54 9.19
CA GLY A 223 2.61 15.12 8.88
C GLY A 223 1.75 14.91 7.65
N ILE A 224 1.79 13.69 7.15
CA ILE A 224 0.88 13.22 6.11
C ILE A 224 0.00 12.11 6.65
N TYR A 225 -1.11 11.86 5.97
CA TYR A 225 -2.00 10.74 6.20
C TYR A 225 -2.36 10.10 4.87
N THR A 226 -2.63 8.81 4.83
CA THR A 226 -2.81 8.08 3.59
C THR A 226 -4.21 7.49 3.51
N GLY A 227 -4.94 7.76 2.44
CA GLY A 227 -6.13 6.99 2.08
C GLY A 227 -5.72 5.57 1.70
N THR A 228 -6.27 4.58 2.41
CA THR A 228 -5.99 3.16 2.16
C THR A 228 -7.28 2.38 1.88
N GLU A 229 -8.36 3.10 1.60
CA GLU A 229 -9.66 2.56 1.22
C GLU A 229 -9.66 2.02 -0.20
N THR A 230 -9.36 0.75 -0.39
CA THR A 230 -9.40 0.07 -1.70
C THR A 230 -10.81 -0.31 -2.11
N ARG A 231 -11.71 -0.45 -1.12
CA ARG A 231 -13.10 -0.84 -1.37
C ARG A 231 -13.20 -2.19 -2.10
N ASP A 232 -14.22 -2.40 -2.89
CA ASP A 232 -14.36 -3.62 -3.67
C ASP A 232 -14.07 -3.35 -5.15
N PRO A 233 -13.04 -3.98 -5.75
CA PRO A 233 -12.66 -3.80 -7.15
C PRO A 233 -13.79 -4.09 -8.16
N TYR A 234 -14.77 -4.92 -7.79
CA TYR A 234 -15.89 -5.27 -8.66
C TYR A 234 -17.03 -4.25 -8.65
N VAL A 235 -17.06 -3.37 -7.66
CA VAL A 235 -18.17 -2.43 -7.43
C VAL A 235 -17.75 -0.98 -7.65
N THR A 236 -16.48 -0.67 -7.44
CA THR A 236 -15.94 0.69 -7.58
C THR A 236 -15.36 0.94 -8.97
N ASP A 237 -15.47 2.18 -9.45
CA ASP A 237 -14.82 2.63 -10.69
C ASP A 237 -13.31 2.86 -10.56
N GLN A 238 -12.79 2.69 -9.35
CA GLN A 238 -11.39 2.96 -9.02
C GLN A 238 -10.53 1.74 -9.32
N LEU A 239 -10.26 1.21 -10.29
CA LEU A 239 -9.38 0.09 -10.72
C LEU A 239 -8.38 -0.49 -9.67
N LEU A 240 -8.55 -0.12 -8.38
CA LEU A 240 -7.70 -0.53 -7.28
C LEU A 240 -7.90 -2.01 -6.95
N GLN A 241 -6.81 -2.68 -6.61
CA GLN A 241 -6.84 -4.05 -6.11
C GLN A 241 -6.61 -4.06 -4.59
N GLN A 242 -6.89 -5.16 -3.93
CA GLN A 242 -6.83 -5.26 -2.46
C GLN A 242 -5.45 -4.89 -1.90
N TYR A 243 -4.39 -5.34 -2.54
CA TYR A 243 -3.01 -5.07 -2.13
C TYR A 243 -2.66 -3.57 -2.05
N GLU A 244 -3.45 -2.70 -2.69
CA GLU A 244 -3.23 -1.24 -2.67
C GLU A 244 -3.26 -0.66 -1.25
N SER A 245 -4.12 -1.17 -0.36
CA SER A 245 -4.17 -0.69 1.04
C SER A 245 -2.81 -0.81 1.73
N TYR A 246 -2.07 -1.88 1.46
CA TYR A 246 -0.70 -2.07 1.94
C TYR A 246 0.30 -1.20 1.16
N GLU A 247 0.25 -1.25 -0.15
CA GLU A 247 1.26 -0.67 -1.02
C GLU A 247 1.32 0.85 -0.92
N ILE A 248 0.17 1.52 -0.95
CA ILE A 248 0.11 2.99 -0.89
C ILE A 248 0.62 3.51 0.45
N LEU A 249 0.31 2.82 1.56
CA LEU A 249 0.85 3.20 2.86
C LEU A 249 2.38 3.07 2.86
N ARG A 250 2.93 1.99 2.27
CA ARG A 250 4.39 1.80 2.13
C ARG A 250 5.01 2.89 1.27
N TYR A 251 4.39 3.26 0.15
CA TYR A 251 4.87 4.35 -0.69
C TYR A 251 4.94 5.68 0.07
N PHE A 252 3.87 6.04 0.79
CA PHE A 252 3.87 7.28 1.58
C PHE A 252 4.81 7.24 2.80
N ASN A 253 5.08 6.05 3.37
CA ASN A 253 6.16 5.91 4.35
C ASN A 253 7.54 6.21 3.73
N ASN A 254 7.75 5.90 2.45
CA ASN A 254 8.97 6.23 1.72
C ASN A 254 9.01 7.70 1.22
N VAL A 255 7.85 8.33 0.99
CA VAL A 255 7.74 9.78 0.75
C VAL A 255 8.13 10.57 2.02
N ARG A 256 7.70 10.11 3.19
CA ARG A 256 8.00 10.67 4.52
C ARG A 256 8.77 9.65 5.36
N SER A 257 10.01 9.36 4.94
CA SER A 257 10.89 8.40 5.61
C SER A 257 11.35 8.81 7.02
N ASP A 258 11.01 10.02 7.44
CA ASP A 258 11.20 10.54 8.80
C ASP A 258 10.10 10.09 9.80
N GLY A 259 9.23 9.17 9.41
CA GLY A 259 8.06 8.76 10.20
C GLY A 259 6.91 9.77 10.15
N GLY A 260 6.92 10.67 9.18
CA GLY A 260 5.89 11.70 9.02
C GLY A 260 4.55 11.21 8.49
N ASN A 261 4.45 9.94 8.00
CA ASN A 261 3.15 9.34 7.70
C ASN A 261 2.48 8.87 9.00
N ARG A 262 1.37 9.51 9.35
CA ARG A 262 0.71 9.35 10.66
C ARG A 262 -0.31 8.24 10.70
N GLY A 263 -0.76 7.71 9.55
CA GLY A 263 -1.71 6.60 9.55
C GLY A 263 -2.40 6.36 8.21
N GLY A 264 -3.33 5.40 8.25
CA GLY A 264 -4.19 5.00 7.16
C GLY A 264 -5.66 5.35 7.42
N TRP A 265 -6.40 5.60 6.35
CA TRP A 265 -7.80 6.02 6.40
C TRP A 265 -8.66 5.04 5.64
N ILE A 266 -9.74 4.56 6.26
CA ILE A 266 -10.61 3.51 5.72
C ILE A 266 -12.07 3.93 5.83
N ASP A 267 -12.85 3.67 4.79
CA ASP A 267 -14.30 3.87 4.78
C ASP A 267 -15.08 2.57 4.52
N THR A 268 -16.40 2.66 4.61
CA THR A 268 -17.34 1.56 4.39
C THR A 268 -18.09 1.68 3.05
N PHE A 269 -17.62 2.55 2.16
CA PHE A 269 -18.31 2.78 0.88
C PHE A 269 -17.99 1.69 -0.14
N SER A 270 -18.94 1.44 -1.04
CA SER A 270 -18.77 0.56 -2.22
C SER A 270 -18.19 -0.82 -1.86
N LEU A 271 -18.75 -1.43 -0.82
CA LEU A 271 -18.41 -2.78 -0.38
C LEU A 271 -19.54 -3.72 -0.79
N GLN A 272 -19.23 -4.73 -1.58
CA GLN A 272 -20.17 -5.79 -1.95
C GLN A 272 -20.38 -6.78 -0.80
N TYR A 273 -19.32 -7.05 -0.04
CA TYR A 273 -19.31 -8.03 1.05
C TYR A 273 -18.75 -7.41 2.33
N ALA A 274 -19.24 -7.86 3.47
CA ALA A 274 -18.75 -7.38 4.77
C ALA A 274 -17.26 -7.68 4.98
N ASP A 275 -16.71 -8.76 4.43
CA ASP A 275 -15.31 -9.15 4.56
C ASP A 275 -14.34 -8.18 3.88
N ARG A 276 -14.79 -7.40 2.90
CA ARG A 276 -13.96 -6.38 2.25
C ARG A 276 -13.53 -5.28 3.19
N TYR A 277 -14.33 -4.97 4.21
CA TYR A 277 -13.94 -3.98 5.21
C TYR A 277 -12.80 -4.47 6.12
N PRO A 278 -12.85 -5.69 6.70
CA PRO A 278 -11.72 -6.31 7.37
C PRO A 278 -10.43 -6.38 6.54
N GLU A 279 -10.50 -6.78 5.27
CA GLU A 279 -9.33 -6.88 4.39
C GLU A 279 -8.60 -5.54 4.27
N GLN A 280 -9.30 -4.43 4.04
CA GLN A 280 -8.70 -3.10 4.00
C GLN A 280 -8.02 -2.72 5.33
N LEU A 281 -8.66 -3.05 6.47
CA LEU A 281 -8.12 -2.80 7.81
C LEU A 281 -6.84 -3.61 8.04
N TRP A 282 -6.84 -4.89 7.67
CA TRP A 282 -5.69 -5.77 7.85
C TRP A 282 -4.50 -5.36 6.99
N ASP A 283 -4.71 -5.15 5.70
CA ASP A 283 -3.65 -4.76 4.75
C ASP A 283 -2.98 -3.45 5.16
N THR A 284 -3.77 -2.46 5.59
CA THR A 284 -3.25 -1.20 6.13
C THR A 284 -2.37 -1.43 7.36
N LEU A 285 -2.77 -2.33 8.26
CA LEU A 285 -2.02 -2.64 9.48
C LEU A 285 -0.82 -3.56 9.22
N PHE A 286 -0.87 -4.44 8.22
CA PHE A 286 0.30 -5.21 7.76
C PHE A 286 1.40 -4.30 7.21
N ALA A 287 1.05 -3.16 6.64
CA ALA A 287 2.00 -2.12 6.26
C ALA A 287 2.55 -1.31 7.45
N LYS A 288 2.15 -1.64 8.69
CA LYS A 288 2.58 -0.98 9.95
C LYS A 288 2.11 0.47 10.06
N ALA A 289 0.84 0.73 9.73
CA ALA A 289 0.22 2.01 10.06
C ALA A 289 0.25 2.25 11.58
N PRO A 290 0.76 3.39 12.06
CA PRO A 290 0.77 3.70 13.50
C PRO A 290 -0.62 4.05 14.03
N GLU A 291 -1.51 4.50 13.16
CA GLU A 291 -2.89 4.85 13.46
C GLU A 291 -3.78 4.47 12.26
N ILE A 292 -5.01 4.08 12.53
CA ILE A 292 -6.04 3.86 11.51
C ILE A 292 -7.25 4.74 11.82
N THR A 293 -7.71 5.50 10.82
CA THR A 293 -8.92 6.32 10.95
C THR A 293 -10.10 5.66 10.26
N LEU A 294 -11.16 5.45 11.02
CA LEU A 294 -12.43 4.92 10.53
C LEU A 294 -13.32 6.09 10.05
N PHE A 295 -13.60 6.14 8.79
CA PHE A 295 -14.55 7.10 8.21
C PHE A 295 -15.89 6.40 7.98
N SER A 296 -16.93 6.77 8.70
CA SER A 296 -17.02 7.87 9.63
C SER A 296 -17.77 7.43 10.89
N TRP A 297 -18.01 8.37 11.81
CA TRP A 297 -18.77 8.11 13.04
C TRP A 297 -20.13 7.49 12.79
N HIS A 298 -20.87 7.97 11.76
CA HIS A 298 -22.23 7.51 11.49
C HIS A 298 -22.31 5.99 11.24
N PRO A 299 -21.53 5.35 10.33
CA PRO A 299 -21.54 3.89 10.17
C PRO A 299 -21.16 3.14 11.44
N MET A 300 -20.26 3.70 12.28
CA MET A 300 -19.86 3.06 13.54
C MET A 300 -20.99 3.11 14.58
N ALA A 301 -21.77 4.20 14.61
CA ALA A 301 -22.87 4.43 15.54
C ALA A 301 -24.23 3.88 15.05
N ALA A 302 -24.39 3.59 13.77
CA ALA A 302 -25.65 3.24 13.13
C ALA A 302 -26.38 2.08 13.83
N LEU A 303 -27.72 2.16 13.91
CA LEU A 303 -28.57 1.08 14.43
C LEU A 303 -28.91 0.03 13.36
N GLU A 304 -28.72 0.42 12.11
CA GLU A 304 -28.93 -0.46 10.96
C GLU A 304 -27.97 -1.65 11.01
N THR A 305 -28.52 -2.80 10.68
CA THR A 305 -27.75 -4.05 10.62
C THR A 305 -27.16 -4.22 9.23
N ILE A 306 -25.95 -4.76 9.16
CA ILE A 306 -25.40 -5.21 7.88
C ILE A 306 -26.04 -6.55 7.57
N ASP A 307 -26.62 -6.68 6.40
CA ASP A 307 -26.90 -8.00 5.86
C ASP A 307 -25.53 -8.65 5.60
N PRO A 308 -25.23 -9.82 6.21
CA PRO A 308 -24.05 -10.59 5.83
C PRO A 308 -24.07 -10.94 4.34
N GLY A 309 -25.20 -10.64 3.68
CA GLY A 309 -25.45 -10.60 2.25
C GLY A 309 -24.76 -11.69 1.50
N ASP A 310 -24.42 -11.45 0.36
CA ASP A 310 -23.89 -12.34 -0.64
C ASP A 310 -22.49 -12.95 -0.38
N ARG A 311 -22.29 -13.52 0.82
CA ARG A 311 -21.17 -14.41 1.15
C ARG A 311 -21.40 -15.85 0.64
N ASP A 312 -22.17 -16.03 -0.44
CA ASP A 312 -22.65 -17.34 -0.84
C ASP A 312 -21.55 -18.35 -1.13
N ALA A 313 -20.47 -17.93 -1.74
CA ALA A 313 -19.36 -18.80 -2.09
C ALA A 313 -18.58 -19.34 -0.85
N TRP A 314 -18.52 -18.58 0.23
CA TRP A 314 -17.72 -18.94 1.43
C TRP A 314 -18.48 -18.88 2.76
N LYS A 315 -19.80 -18.65 2.77
CA LYS A 315 -20.66 -18.53 3.96
C LYS A 315 -20.47 -19.63 5.01
N LYS A 316 -20.14 -20.86 4.58
CA LYS A 316 -19.97 -22.02 5.45
C LYS A 316 -18.50 -22.43 5.64
N LYS A 317 -17.54 -21.66 5.09
CA LYS A 317 -16.12 -21.95 5.21
C LYS A 317 -15.50 -21.09 6.32
N PRO A 318 -14.55 -21.62 7.09
CA PRO A 318 -13.82 -20.80 8.04
C PRO A 318 -13.02 -19.74 7.29
N THR A 319 -13.18 -18.48 7.71
CA THR A 319 -12.39 -17.33 7.23
C THR A 319 -11.73 -16.66 8.41
N SER A 320 -10.73 -15.80 8.16
CA SER A 320 -10.11 -15.01 9.25
C SER A 320 -11.11 -14.03 9.86
N PHE A 321 -12.11 -13.59 9.09
CA PHE A 321 -13.26 -12.88 9.62
C PHE A 321 -14.35 -13.90 10.03
N ASN A 322 -14.24 -14.39 11.25
CA ASN A 322 -15.22 -15.33 11.78
C ASN A 322 -16.48 -14.58 12.20
N TRP A 323 -17.49 -14.59 11.34
CA TRP A 323 -18.77 -13.92 11.55
C TRP A 323 -19.52 -14.42 12.79
N ASP A 324 -19.59 -15.71 12.98
CA ASP A 324 -20.35 -16.30 14.09
C ASP A 324 -19.72 -15.97 15.43
N ASP A 325 -18.38 -16.04 15.52
CA ASP A 325 -17.66 -15.64 16.74
C ASP A 325 -17.83 -14.15 17.02
N MET A 326 -17.80 -13.30 15.98
CA MET A 326 -18.05 -11.87 16.12
C MET A 326 -19.42 -11.59 16.71
N VAL A 327 -20.47 -12.23 16.17
CA VAL A 327 -21.85 -12.06 16.65
C VAL A 327 -22.01 -12.60 18.07
N ASN A 328 -21.53 -13.82 18.32
CA ASN A 328 -21.71 -14.49 19.61
C ASN A 328 -20.92 -13.84 20.75
N SER A 329 -19.79 -13.18 20.45
CA SER A 329 -18.96 -12.47 21.45
C SER A 329 -19.43 -11.07 21.75
N TYR A 330 -20.32 -10.50 20.95
CA TYR A 330 -20.80 -9.13 21.12
C TYR A 330 -21.87 -9.01 22.20
N LYS A 331 -21.65 -8.11 23.14
CA LYS A 331 -22.61 -7.77 24.19
C LYS A 331 -23.08 -6.32 23.95
N PRO A 332 -24.21 -6.13 23.27
CA PRO A 332 -24.72 -4.79 22.98
C PRO A 332 -25.11 -4.06 24.27
N PRO A 333 -25.13 -2.73 24.24
CA PRO A 333 -25.75 -1.92 25.28
C PRO A 333 -27.22 -2.33 25.52
N LYS A 334 -27.72 -2.08 26.72
CA LYS A 334 -29.09 -2.47 27.09
C LYS A 334 -30.12 -1.84 26.14
N GLY A 335 -30.92 -2.68 25.50
CA GLY A 335 -31.98 -2.26 24.59
C GLY A 335 -31.53 -2.17 23.11
N GLU A 336 -30.29 -2.48 22.80
CA GLU A 336 -29.79 -2.56 21.42
C GLU A 336 -29.75 -3.99 20.89
N SER A 337 -29.82 -4.12 19.57
CA SER A 337 -29.70 -5.40 18.88
C SER A 337 -28.27 -5.93 18.92
N ALA A 338 -28.12 -7.24 19.08
CA ALA A 338 -26.84 -7.94 18.90
C ALA A 338 -26.48 -8.12 17.40
N ALA A 339 -27.35 -7.69 16.49
CA ALA A 339 -27.09 -7.83 15.06
C ALA A 339 -25.85 -7.01 14.64
N PRO A 340 -25.07 -7.53 13.69
CA PRO A 340 -23.83 -6.90 13.29
C PRO A 340 -24.04 -5.56 12.57
N ASN A 341 -23.09 -4.66 12.77
CA ASN A 341 -22.99 -3.35 12.13
C ASN A 341 -21.52 -3.03 11.86
N TRP A 342 -21.24 -2.00 11.09
CA TRP A 342 -19.87 -1.66 10.68
C TRP A 342 -18.94 -1.40 11.87
N GLY A 343 -19.43 -0.78 12.95
CA GLY A 343 -18.62 -0.57 14.16
C GLY A 343 -18.17 -1.88 14.78
N ARG A 344 -19.05 -2.89 14.85
CA ARG A 344 -18.69 -4.21 15.39
C ARG A 344 -17.77 -4.98 14.45
N VAL A 345 -18.00 -4.91 13.13
CA VAL A 345 -17.08 -5.48 12.13
C VAL A 345 -15.68 -4.90 12.27
N ALA A 346 -15.58 -3.57 12.36
CA ALA A 346 -14.29 -2.90 12.60
C ALA A 346 -13.64 -3.40 13.89
N GLY A 347 -14.36 -3.31 15.02
CA GLY A 347 -13.83 -3.68 16.33
C GLY A 347 -13.34 -5.12 16.39
N TRP A 348 -14.12 -6.07 15.86
CA TRP A 348 -13.73 -7.47 15.80
C TRP A 348 -12.47 -7.68 14.96
N SER A 349 -12.42 -7.09 13.76
CA SER A 349 -11.29 -7.22 12.83
C SER A 349 -10.00 -6.67 13.42
N LEU A 350 -10.07 -5.51 14.08
CA LEU A 350 -8.95 -4.87 14.75
C LEU A 350 -8.46 -5.68 15.96
N GLU A 351 -9.38 -6.27 16.73
CA GLU A 351 -9.04 -7.16 17.84
C GLU A 351 -8.31 -8.44 17.38
N GLN A 352 -8.72 -9.00 16.23
CA GLN A 352 -8.08 -10.20 15.67
C GLN A 352 -6.66 -9.90 15.17
N VAL A 353 -6.49 -8.88 14.35
CA VAL A 353 -5.18 -8.57 13.76
C VAL A 353 -4.16 -8.08 14.81
N ASP A 354 -4.59 -7.37 15.84
CA ASP A 354 -3.72 -6.90 16.92
C ASP A 354 -2.97 -8.05 17.64
N ARG A 355 -3.54 -9.27 17.64
CA ARG A 355 -2.93 -10.45 18.24
C ARG A 355 -1.62 -10.88 17.55
N CYS A 356 -1.46 -10.57 16.28
CA CYS A 356 -0.29 -10.98 15.49
C CYS A 356 0.67 -9.83 15.15
N LEU A 357 0.21 -8.57 15.09
CA LEU A 357 1.02 -7.44 14.63
C LEU A 357 2.32 -7.23 15.41
N GLY A 358 2.32 -7.50 16.71
CA GLY A 358 3.51 -7.44 17.55
C GLY A 358 4.58 -8.50 17.25
N LYS A 359 4.24 -9.54 16.47
CA LYS A 359 5.16 -10.61 16.04
C LYS A 359 5.82 -10.29 14.70
N LEU A 360 5.29 -9.32 13.97
CA LEU A 360 5.79 -8.88 12.67
C LEU A 360 6.85 -7.80 12.85
N GLY A 361 7.97 -7.94 12.15
CA GLY A 361 9.04 -6.94 12.06
C GLY A 361 8.66 -5.74 11.19
N ASN A 362 9.66 -5.10 10.58
CA ASN A 362 9.43 -4.06 9.59
C ASN A 362 9.15 -4.69 8.22
N PRO A 363 8.17 -4.18 7.47
CA PRO A 363 7.88 -4.69 6.14
C PRO A 363 9.06 -4.54 5.19
N ILE A 364 9.32 -5.56 4.39
CA ILE A 364 10.31 -5.58 3.31
C ILE A 364 9.68 -6.08 2.01
N GLY A 365 10.21 -5.60 0.88
CA GLY A 365 9.72 -5.99 -0.45
C GLY A 365 10.74 -5.80 -1.54
N VAL A 366 10.43 -6.31 -2.72
CA VAL A 366 11.17 -6.04 -3.94
C VAL A 366 11.09 -4.55 -4.22
N LYS A 367 12.25 -3.89 -4.31
CA LYS A 367 12.31 -2.44 -4.54
C LYS A 367 11.83 -2.11 -5.95
N SER A 368 10.83 -1.24 -6.02
CA SER A 368 10.34 -0.66 -7.27
C SER A 368 10.40 0.87 -7.21
N TYR A 369 10.75 1.50 -8.31
CA TYR A 369 10.97 2.93 -8.38
C TYR A 369 9.83 3.65 -9.10
N LYS A 370 9.14 4.51 -8.38
CA LYS A 370 8.12 5.42 -8.91
C LYS A 370 8.52 6.87 -8.58
N PRO A 371 9.11 7.60 -9.53
CA PRO A 371 9.48 9.00 -9.32
C PRO A 371 8.28 9.85 -8.92
N PHE A 372 8.53 10.93 -8.21
CA PHE A 372 7.49 11.93 -7.97
C PHE A 372 6.91 12.44 -9.30
N GLN A 373 5.64 12.81 -9.30
CA GLN A 373 4.92 13.37 -10.44
C GLN A 373 4.95 12.49 -11.70
N SER A 374 4.99 11.18 -11.55
CA SER A 374 5.07 10.19 -12.64
C SER A 374 3.76 9.46 -12.88
N THR A 375 3.59 8.94 -14.10
CA THR A 375 2.49 8.07 -14.53
C THR A 375 3.01 7.06 -15.57
N GLY A 376 2.27 6.00 -15.78
CA GLY A 376 2.55 4.96 -16.76
C GLY A 376 2.55 3.57 -16.16
N GLU A 377 1.86 2.64 -16.83
CA GLU A 377 1.50 1.32 -16.32
C GLU A 377 0.85 1.44 -14.93
N ASP A 378 -0.14 2.33 -14.86
CA ASP A 378 -0.82 2.68 -13.63
C ASP A 378 -1.42 1.43 -12.97
N PHE A 379 -1.35 1.35 -11.63
CA PHE A 379 -1.81 0.24 -10.79
C PHE A 379 -1.07 -1.11 -10.98
N ILE A 380 -0.02 -1.19 -11.81
CA ILE A 380 0.69 -2.46 -12.03
C ILE A 380 1.16 -3.12 -10.73
N HIS A 381 1.61 -2.33 -9.78
CA HIS A 381 2.15 -2.83 -8.51
C HIS A 381 1.09 -3.52 -7.65
N ASN A 382 -0.18 -3.07 -7.72
CA ASN A 382 -1.32 -3.75 -7.09
C ASN A 382 -1.48 -5.19 -7.62
N TYR A 383 -1.45 -5.34 -8.94
CA TYR A 383 -1.58 -6.65 -9.59
C TYR A 383 -0.38 -7.55 -9.29
N LEU A 384 0.83 -7.00 -9.26
CA LEU A 384 2.03 -7.73 -8.88
C LEU A 384 1.98 -8.18 -7.42
N GLY A 385 1.49 -7.34 -6.51
CA GLY A 385 1.24 -7.71 -5.12
C GLY A 385 0.23 -8.84 -4.99
N ASN A 386 -0.89 -8.74 -5.70
CA ASN A 386 -1.94 -9.74 -5.71
C ASN A 386 -1.57 -11.07 -6.39
N ILE A 387 -0.47 -11.15 -7.12
CA ILE A 387 0.11 -12.43 -7.56
C ILE A 387 1.21 -12.93 -6.62
N GLY A 388 1.39 -12.31 -5.45
CA GLY A 388 2.30 -12.75 -4.40
C GLY A 388 3.73 -12.25 -4.53
N ILE A 389 3.95 -11.09 -5.14
CA ILE A 389 5.24 -10.39 -5.14
C ILE A 389 5.19 -9.27 -4.10
N PRO A 390 5.87 -9.39 -2.95
CA PRO A 390 5.93 -8.30 -2.00
C PRO A 390 6.66 -7.10 -2.61
N ILE A 391 5.98 -5.96 -2.70
CA ILE A 391 6.50 -4.74 -3.32
C ILE A 391 6.89 -3.71 -2.25
N GLU A 392 8.01 -3.04 -2.46
CA GLU A 392 8.41 -1.83 -1.72
C GLU A 392 8.62 -0.70 -2.71
N LEU A 393 7.58 0.10 -2.90
CA LEU A 393 7.58 1.21 -3.85
C LEU A 393 8.24 2.45 -3.27
N THR A 394 9.20 3.05 -3.99
CA THR A 394 10.00 4.17 -3.52
C THR A 394 10.01 5.34 -4.50
N PRO A 395 9.92 6.61 -4.01
CA PRO A 395 10.01 7.80 -4.86
C PRO A 395 11.44 8.18 -5.26
N LYS A 396 12.43 7.54 -4.65
CA LYS A 396 13.87 7.71 -4.95
C LYS A 396 14.45 6.42 -5.49
N PHE A 397 15.34 6.52 -6.49
CA PHE A 397 15.96 5.33 -7.07
C PHE A 397 16.74 4.54 -6.01
N PRO A 398 16.38 3.27 -5.77
CA PRO A 398 16.96 2.46 -4.68
C PRO A 398 18.31 1.86 -5.12
N SER A 399 19.36 2.65 -5.11
CA SER A 399 20.70 2.26 -5.59
C SER A 399 21.38 1.17 -4.76
N ASP A 400 20.89 0.89 -3.57
CA ASP A 400 21.34 -0.15 -2.64
C ASP A 400 20.69 -1.53 -2.91
N ALA A 401 19.57 -1.57 -3.59
CA ALA A 401 18.87 -2.82 -3.90
C ALA A 401 19.70 -3.75 -4.80
N ASP A 402 19.63 -5.06 -4.58
CA ASP A 402 20.30 -6.05 -5.43
C ASP A 402 19.59 -6.21 -6.79
N ILE A 403 18.28 -6.01 -6.81
CA ILE A 403 17.47 -5.90 -8.01
C ILE A 403 16.46 -4.77 -7.85
N VAL A 404 16.24 -4.01 -8.91
CA VAL A 404 15.20 -2.96 -8.96
C VAL A 404 14.22 -3.25 -10.08
N LEU A 405 12.92 -3.17 -9.75
CA LEU A 405 11.83 -3.21 -10.73
C LEU A 405 11.50 -1.78 -11.18
N LEU A 406 11.46 -1.57 -12.49
CA LEU A 406 11.18 -0.30 -13.12
C LEU A 406 9.98 -0.42 -14.07
N SER A 407 8.85 0.15 -13.69
CA SER A 407 7.65 0.28 -14.55
C SER A 407 7.79 1.49 -15.48
N GLU A 408 6.82 1.64 -16.38
CA GLU A 408 6.81 2.77 -17.34
C GLU A 408 6.90 4.13 -16.64
N SER A 409 6.42 4.27 -15.41
CA SER A 409 6.49 5.51 -14.62
C SER A 409 7.94 6.03 -14.45
N ALA A 410 8.93 5.15 -14.46
CA ALA A 410 10.34 5.54 -14.35
C ALA A 410 10.85 6.39 -15.54
N LYS A 411 10.12 6.46 -16.67
CA LYS A 411 10.43 7.35 -17.82
C LYS A 411 10.49 8.84 -17.49
N PHE A 412 9.88 9.24 -16.36
CA PHE A 412 9.88 10.62 -15.87
C PHE A 412 11.21 11.03 -15.22
N ASP A 413 12.04 10.07 -14.86
CA ASP A 413 13.42 10.33 -14.46
C ASP A 413 14.32 10.42 -15.70
N ARG A 414 14.80 11.63 -16.00
CA ARG A 414 15.65 11.89 -17.19
C ARG A 414 16.96 11.11 -17.19
N ASP A 415 17.45 10.74 -16.01
CA ASP A 415 18.71 10.03 -15.82
C ASP A 415 18.53 8.52 -15.67
N ILE A 416 17.31 7.99 -15.90
CA ILE A 416 16.99 6.59 -15.59
C ILE A 416 17.92 5.59 -16.29
N VAL A 417 18.25 5.82 -17.58
CA VAL A 417 19.15 4.94 -18.34
C VAL A 417 20.57 4.96 -17.75
N ALA A 418 21.07 6.13 -17.35
CA ALA A 418 22.37 6.26 -16.70
C ALA A 418 22.39 5.56 -15.32
N LYS A 419 21.28 5.67 -14.55
CA LYS A 419 21.10 4.98 -13.28
C LYS A 419 21.08 3.47 -13.46
N MET A 420 20.37 2.95 -14.47
CA MET A 420 20.36 1.53 -14.82
C MET A 420 21.77 1.02 -15.16
N LYS A 421 22.49 1.72 -16.06
CA LYS A 421 23.88 1.34 -16.43
C LYS A 421 24.80 1.29 -15.21
N LYS A 422 24.73 2.30 -14.33
CA LYS A 422 25.52 2.35 -13.10
C LYS A 422 25.19 1.20 -12.17
N HIS A 423 23.89 0.89 -12.01
CA HIS A 423 23.42 -0.20 -11.15
C HIS A 423 23.91 -1.55 -11.65
N LEU A 424 23.75 -1.84 -12.95
CA LEU A 424 24.24 -3.04 -13.60
C LEU A 424 25.76 -3.18 -13.53
N ALA A 425 26.50 -2.08 -13.75
CA ALA A 425 27.98 -2.08 -13.66
C ALA A 425 28.47 -2.40 -12.25
N SER A 426 27.70 -2.11 -11.22
CA SER A 426 28.03 -2.46 -9.83
C SER A 426 27.76 -3.94 -9.48
N GLY A 427 27.24 -4.74 -10.41
CA GLY A 427 26.93 -6.15 -10.20
C GLY A 427 25.51 -6.41 -9.69
N LYS A 428 24.65 -5.39 -9.72
CA LYS A 428 23.24 -5.47 -9.33
C LYS A 428 22.34 -5.62 -10.55
N ASN A 429 21.11 -6.03 -10.36
CA ASN A 429 20.20 -6.39 -11.43
C ASN A 429 19.11 -5.35 -11.65
N VAL A 430 18.61 -5.27 -12.86
CA VAL A 430 17.50 -4.38 -13.25
C VAL A 430 16.46 -5.20 -14.00
N MET A 431 15.20 -5.08 -13.61
CA MET A 431 14.05 -5.58 -14.38
C MET A 431 13.20 -4.40 -14.83
N VAL A 432 13.03 -4.25 -16.14
CA VAL A 432 12.15 -3.24 -16.72
C VAL A 432 10.90 -3.90 -17.29
N THR A 433 9.80 -3.16 -17.28
CA THR A 433 8.58 -3.60 -17.96
C THR A 433 8.64 -3.30 -19.47
N SER A 434 7.79 -3.96 -20.26
CA SER A 434 7.64 -3.68 -21.68
C SER A 434 7.21 -2.24 -21.96
N GLY A 435 6.42 -1.63 -21.06
CA GLY A 435 6.03 -0.22 -21.15
C GLY A 435 7.23 0.72 -21.03
N LEU A 436 8.10 0.48 -20.05
CA LEU A 436 9.32 1.27 -19.90
C LEU A 436 10.30 1.04 -21.06
N LEU A 437 10.47 -0.20 -21.50
CA LEU A 437 11.28 -0.49 -22.69
C LEU A 437 10.83 0.35 -23.89
N ARG A 438 9.51 0.35 -24.18
CA ARG A 438 8.92 1.14 -25.26
C ARG A 438 9.17 2.64 -25.08
N ALA A 439 8.99 3.17 -23.88
CA ALA A 439 9.16 4.59 -23.57
C ALA A 439 10.61 5.09 -23.68
N LEU A 440 11.59 4.19 -23.64
CA LEU A 440 13.02 4.52 -23.64
C LEU A 440 13.76 4.11 -24.92
N GLN A 441 13.07 3.60 -25.95
CA GLN A 441 13.72 3.11 -27.17
C GLN A 441 14.64 4.14 -27.85
N ASP A 442 14.22 5.41 -27.86
CA ASP A 442 14.99 6.52 -28.44
C ASP A 442 15.80 7.30 -27.40
N LYS A 443 15.92 6.76 -26.17
CA LYS A 443 16.59 7.39 -25.03
C LYS A 443 17.81 6.60 -24.53
N GLY A 444 18.37 5.72 -25.35
CA GLY A 444 19.60 5.01 -25.06
C GLY A 444 19.44 3.67 -24.33
N ILE A 445 18.23 3.12 -24.19
CA ILE A 445 18.03 1.76 -23.62
C ILE A 445 18.69 0.69 -24.48
N LYS A 446 18.79 0.92 -25.80
CA LYS A 446 19.44 0.00 -26.76
C LYS A 446 20.92 -0.23 -26.48
N ASP A 447 21.59 0.70 -25.78
CA ASP A 447 22.98 0.48 -25.34
C ASP A 447 23.09 -0.56 -24.23
N ILE A 448 21.97 -0.90 -23.56
CA ILE A 448 21.93 -1.94 -22.52
C ILE A 448 21.50 -3.27 -23.14
N ALA A 449 20.49 -3.25 -24.00
CA ALA A 449 19.89 -4.44 -24.58
C ALA A 449 19.28 -4.15 -25.95
N GLU A 450 19.58 -4.98 -26.95
CA GLU A 450 19.06 -4.87 -28.31
C GLU A 450 17.65 -5.48 -28.41
N ALA A 451 16.70 -4.89 -27.66
CA ALA A 451 15.29 -5.25 -27.69
C ALA A 451 14.43 -4.07 -28.16
N GLU A 452 13.35 -4.37 -28.88
CA GLU A 452 12.48 -3.38 -29.49
C GLU A 452 11.01 -3.75 -29.37
N ALA A 453 10.19 -2.83 -28.84
CA ALA A 453 8.73 -2.95 -28.91
C ALA A 453 8.27 -2.56 -30.31
N THR A 454 7.65 -3.48 -31.03
CA THR A 454 7.30 -3.28 -32.46
C THR A 454 6.03 -2.48 -32.69
N GLY A 455 5.27 -2.17 -31.64
CA GLY A 455 3.94 -1.56 -31.74
C GLY A 455 2.82 -2.54 -32.13
N ARG A 456 3.15 -3.81 -32.33
CA ARG A 456 2.16 -4.88 -32.58
C ARG A 456 1.88 -5.64 -31.29
N THR A 457 0.75 -6.35 -31.28
CA THR A 457 0.33 -7.23 -30.19
C THR A 457 0.14 -8.65 -30.68
N VAL A 458 0.21 -9.61 -29.76
CA VAL A 458 -0.02 -11.01 -30.03
C VAL A 458 -0.86 -11.65 -28.93
N SER A 459 -1.82 -12.50 -29.33
CA SER A 459 -2.64 -13.29 -28.41
C SER A 459 -1.97 -14.63 -28.13
N ILE A 460 -1.73 -14.94 -26.87
CA ILE A 460 -0.98 -16.12 -26.41
C ILE A 460 -1.84 -16.95 -25.46
N ARG A 461 -1.78 -18.28 -25.61
CA ARG A 461 -2.39 -19.24 -24.66
C ARG A 461 -1.37 -20.22 -24.10
N ASP A 462 -0.33 -20.53 -24.88
CA ASP A 462 0.66 -21.53 -24.53
C ASP A 462 1.96 -20.88 -24.11
N PHE A 463 2.51 -21.34 -23.01
CA PHE A 463 3.74 -20.80 -22.43
C PHE A 463 4.76 -21.92 -22.22
N ILE A 464 6.01 -21.62 -22.54
CA ILE A 464 7.14 -22.52 -22.34
C ILE A 464 8.27 -21.80 -21.62
N GLY A 465 8.89 -22.49 -20.68
CA GLY A 465 10.10 -22.08 -19.97
C GLY A 465 11.32 -22.77 -20.53
N GLY A 466 12.48 -22.18 -20.28
CA GLY A 466 13.76 -22.74 -20.67
C GLY A 466 14.46 -21.94 -21.74
N PHE A 467 15.77 -22.15 -21.78
CA PHE A 467 16.72 -21.38 -22.55
C PHE A 467 16.95 -22.00 -23.94
N GLY A 468 17.18 -21.15 -24.93
CA GLY A 468 17.71 -21.53 -26.24
C GLY A 468 16.68 -22.09 -27.20
N ALA A 469 17.18 -22.80 -28.24
CA ALA A 469 16.38 -23.41 -29.29
C ALA A 469 15.74 -24.75 -28.89
N GLY A 470 15.92 -25.18 -27.66
CA GLY A 470 15.36 -26.41 -27.13
C GLY A 470 13.84 -26.40 -27.01
N LYS A 471 13.25 -27.59 -26.83
CA LYS A 471 11.78 -27.75 -26.72
C LYS A 471 11.18 -26.98 -25.53
N GLY A 472 11.97 -26.74 -24.48
CA GLY A 472 11.48 -26.10 -23.25
C GLY A 472 10.46 -26.97 -22.49
N ALA A 473 10.17 -26.57 -21.24
CA ALA A 473 9.14 -27.19 -20.44
C ALA A 473 7.84 -26.37 -20.57
N SER A 474 6.68 -27.04 -20.66
CA SER A 474 5.39 -26.37 -20.60
C SER A 474 5.22 -25.70 -19.23
N LEU A 475 4.77 -24.45 -19.23
CA LEU A 475 4.43 -23.68 -18.03
C LEU A 475 2.91 -23.54 -17.86
N ASN A 476 2.14 -24.11 -18.76
CA ASN A 476 0.68 -24.11 -18.69
C ASN A 476 0.21 -24.93 -17.49
N ASP A 477 -0.93 -24.54 -16.94
CA ASP A 477 -1.62 -25.38 -15.97
C ASP A 477 -2.24 -26.58 -16.69
N PRO A 478 -1.84 -27.81 -16.35
CA PRO A 478 -2.34 -29.00 -17.05
C PRO A 478 -3.82 -29.32 -16.73
N LYS A 479 -4.40 -28.67 -15.72
CA LYS A 479 -5.77 -28.94 -15.25
C LYS A 479 -6.79 -27.92 -15.74
N HIS A 480 -6.33 -26.79 -16.29
CA HIS A 480 -7.20 -25.68 -16.67
C HIS A 480 -6.87 -25.21 -18.09
N ASP A 481 -7.89 -24.84 -18.84
CA ASP A 481 -7.71 -24.09 -20.07
C ASP A 481 -7.15 -22.70 -19.74
N ASN A 482 -5.97 -22.40 -20.29
CA ASN A 482 -5.39 -21.08 -20.12
C ASN A 482 -6.15 -20.08 -21.01
N PRO A 483 -6.66 -18.97 -20.46
CA PRO A 483 -7.26 -17.92 -21.28
C PRO A 483 -6.21 -17.31 -22.21
N ALA A 484 -6.69 -16.71 -23.30
CA ALA A 484 -5.80 -15.98 -24.18
C ALA A 484 -5.41 -14.65 -23.54
N VAL A 485 -4.11 -14.37 -23.53
CA VAL A 485 -3.54 -13.11 -23.02
C VAL A 485 -2.97 -12.32 -24.19
N LEU A 486 -3.38 -11.07 -24.32
CA LEU A 486 -2.86 -10.15 -25.33
C LEU A 486 -1.63 -9.43 -24.77
N VAL A 487 -0.48 -9.61 -25.44
CA VAL A 487 0.78 -8.98 -25.02
C VAL A 487 1.41 -8.16 -26.14
N PRO A 488 2.20 -7.12 -25.83
CA PRO A 488 2.98 -6.40 -26.83
C PRO A 488 4.06 -7.32 -27.44
N GLU A 489 4.25 -7.21 -28.74
CA GLU A 489 5.33 -7.94 -29.42
C GLU A 489 6.65 -7.23 -29.19
N ILE A 490 7.58 -7.95 -28.53
CA ILE A 490 8.97 -7.54 -28.37
C ILE A 490 9.82 -8.32 -29.38
N ARG A 491 10.59 -7.60 -30.17
CA ARG A 491 11.63 -8.16 -31.03
C ARG A 491 12.97 -8.04 -30.32
N PHE A 492 13.78 -9.07 -30.38
CA PHE A 492 15.10 -9.10 -29.75
C PHE A 492 16.08 -9.89 -30.62
N PHE A 493 17.34 -9.64 -30.42
CA PHE A 493 18.40 -10.32 -31.12
C PHE A 493 18.97 -11.45 -30.26
N THR A 494 18.98 -12.67 -30.78
CA THR A 494 19.27 -13.91 -30.02
C THR A 494 20.70 -14.00 -29.49
N ASN A 495 21.62 -13.23 -30.05
CA ASN A 495 23.01 -13.23 -29.58
C ASN A 495 23.25 -12.21 -28.44
N ASP A 496 22.30 -11.28 -28.20
CA ASP A 496 22.37 -10.30 -27.14
C ASP A 496 21.47 -10.70 -25.97
N MET A 497 20.27 -11.22 -26.23
CA MET A 497 19.27 -11.55 -25.22
C MET A 497 18.75 -12.98 -25.33
N TRP A 498 18.22 -13.49 -24.21
CA TRP A 498 17.59 -14.80 -24.13
C TRP A 498 16.20 -14.72 -23.53
N ALA A 499 15.25 -15.43 -24.16
CA ALA A 499 13.92 -15.57 -23.59
C ALA A 499 13.92 -16.71 -22.54
N VAL A 500 13.72 -16.32 -21.29
CA VAL A 500 13.57 -17.26 -20.15
C VAL A 500 12.18 -17.87 -20.15
N VAL A 501 11.17 -17.06 -20.46
CA VAL A 501 9.78 -17.48 -20.65
C VAL A 501 9.31 -16.97 -22.01
N ARG A 502 8.68 -17.85 -22.77
CA ARG A 502 8.12 -17.56 -24.09
C ARG A 502 6.64 -17.90 -24.14
N GLY A 503 5.84 -17.04 -24.70
CA GLY A 503 4.53 -17.39 -25.19
C GLY A 503 4.62 -17.96 -26.60
N VAL A 504 3.78 -18.91 -26.96
CA VAL A 504 3.77 -19.54 -28.28
C VAL A 504 2.49 -19.21 -29.01
N ALA A 505 2.61 -18.62 -30.20
CA ALA A 505 1.50 -18.35 -31.09
C ALA A 505 1.98 -18.40 -32.55
N ALA A 506 1.12 -18.81 -33.49
CA ALA A 506 1.41 -18.84 -34.92
C ALA A 506 2.77 -19.51 -35.25
N ALA A 507 3.10 -20.61 -34.57
CA ALA A 507 4.35 -21.36 -34.70
C ALA A 507 5.64 -20.55 -34.37
N ARG A 508 5.52 -19.46 -33.60
CA ARG A 508 6.62 -18.59 -33.10
C ARG A 508 6.62 -18.49 -31.60
N GLY A 509 7.82 -18.27 -31.04
CA GLY A 509 7.99 -17.85 -29.65
C GLY A 509 7.98 -16.31 -29.53
N PHE A 510 7.27 -15.80 -28.53
CA PHE A 510 7.24 -14.39 -28.17
C PHE A 510 7.75 -14.25 -26.74
N PRO A 511 8.67 -13.34 -26.45
CA PRO A 511 9.26 -13.25 -25.13
C PRO A 511 8.25 -12.72 -24.11
N ILE A 512 8.17 -13.39 -22.97
CA ILE A 512 7.43 -12.93 -21.77
C ILE A 512 8.42 -12.44 -20.72
N LEU A 513 9.55 -13.13 -20.56
CA LEU A 513 10.67 -12.70 -19.74
C LEU A 513 11.96 -12.86 -20.54
N LEU A 514 12.61 -11.74 -20.83
CA LEU A 514 13.93 -11.68 -21.45
C LEU A 514 14.99 -11.40 -20.42
N MET A 515 16.22 -11.86 -20.69
CA MET A 515 17.41 -11.49 -19.93
C MET A 515 18.63 -11.29 -20.84
N ASN A 516 19.53 -10.40 -20.44
CA ASN A 516 20.88 -10.30 -20.97
C ASN A 516 21.87 -9.92 -19.85
N HIS A 517 23.16 -10.12 -20.13
CA HIS A 517 24.21 -9.66 -19.25
C HIS A 517 24.71 -8.28 -19.69
N TYR A 518 24.77 -7.33 -18.76
CA TYR A 518 25.36 -6.03 -18.97
C TYR A 518 26.40 -5.76 -17.87
N ALA A 519 27.66 -5.69 -18.25
CA ALA A 519 28.79 -5.57 -17.32
C ALA A 519 28.77 -6.74 -16.29
N LYS A 520 28.55 -6.45 -15.02
CA LYS A 520 28.50 -7.44 -13.93
C LYS A 520 27.09 -7.84 -13.52
N GLY A 521 26.08 -7.15 -14.01
CA GLY A 521 24.69 -7.33 -13.65
C GLY A 521 23.86 -7.99 -14.75
N ILE A 522 22.62 -8.32 -14.43
CA ILE A 522 21.66 -8.90 -15.35
C ILE A 522 20.52 -7.91 -15.57
N PHE A 523 20.23 -7.64 -16.83
CA PHE A 523 19.11 -6.83 -17.27
C PHE A 523 17.98 -7.75 -17.74
N TYR A 524 16.76 -7.51 -17.23
CA TYR A 524 15.56 -8.23 -17.58
C TYR A 524 14.52 -7.34 -18.23
N VAL A 525 13.76 -7.88 -19.18
CA VAL A 525 12.54 -7.26 -19.70
C VAL A 525 11.36 -8.18 -19.40
N LEU A 526 10.42 -7.66 -18.63
CA LEU A 526 9.15 -8.34 -18.32
C LEU A 526 8.06 -7.77 -19.23
N THR A 527 7.51 -8.64 -20.08
CA THR A 527 6.38 -8.27 -20.95
C THR A 527 5.10 -8.23 -20.12
N ILE A 528 4.50 -7.06 -20.02
CA ILE A 528 3.23 -6.84 -19.33
C ILE A 528 2.09 -6.99 -20.35
N PRO A 529 1.00 -7.70 -20.02
CA PRO A 529 -0.19 -7.75 -20.85
C PRO A 529 -0.76 -6.36 -21.17
N GLU A 530 -1.37 -6.20 -22.35
CA GLU A 530 -2.02 -4.94 -22.74
C GLU A 530 -3.16 -4.54 -21.78
N ASN A 531 -3.87 -5.51 -21.25
CA ASN A 531 -4.73 -5.34 -20.09
C ASN A 531 -3.97 -5.86 -18.85
N ILE A 532 -3.62 -4.98 -17.92
CA ILE A 532 -2.83 -5.33 -16.73
C ILE A 532 -3.52 -6.42 -15.89
N SER A 533 -4.85 -6.45 -15.85
CA SER A 533 -5.59 -7.48 -15.13
C SER A 533 -5.35 -8.90 -15.68
N ASP A 534 -4.91 -9.04 -16.93
CA ASP A 534 -4.52 -10.33 -17.50
C ASP A 534 -3.25 -10.94 -16.88
N LEU A 535 -2.56 -10.21 -16.00
CA LEU A 535 -1.56 -10.81 -15.11
C LEU A 535 -2.15 -11.95 -14.26
N TYR A 536 -3.45 -11.87 -13.91
CA TYR A 536 -4.16 -12.94 -13.20
C TYR A 536 -4.46 -14.16 -14.07
N ASN A 537 -4.45 -13.98 -15.39
CA ASN A 537 -4.69 -15.02 -16.37
C ASN A 537 -3.40 -15.77 -16.80
N LEU A 538 -2.23 -15.29 -16.36
CA LEU A 538 -0.98 -15.99 -16.62
C LEU A 538 -0.94 -17.31 -15.84
N PRO A 539 -0.53 -18.42 -16.48
CA PRO A 539 -0.36 -19.69 -15.79
C PRO A 539 0.57 -19.58 -14.59
N ARG A 540 0.30 -20.36 -13.55
CA ARG A 540 1.09 -20.40 -12.32
C ARG A 540 2.59 -20.65 -12.59
N GLY A 541 2.93 -21.49 -13.56
CA GLY A 541 4.31 -21.72 -13.97
C GLY A 541 5.00 -20.46 -14.50
N VAL A 542 4.27 -19.60 -15.21
CA VAL A 542 4.81 -18.31 -15.71
C VAL A 542 5.06 -17.33 -14.57
N THR A 543 4.07 -17.14 -13.71
CA THR A 543 4.20 -16.23 -12.56
C THR A 543 5.29 -16.69 -11.60
N SER A 544 5.46 -18.00 -11.39
CA SER A 544 6.55 -18.58 -10.57
C SER A 544 7.92 -18.32 -11.19
N ALA A 545 8.06 -18.42 -12.52
CA ALA A 545 9.31 -18.08 -13.19
C ALA A 545 9.64 -16.58 -13.05
N ILE A 546 8.65 -15.69 -13.19
CA ILE A 546 8.83 -14.24 -12.96
C ILE A 546 9.31 -13.98 -11.53
N LYS A 547 8.62 -14.55 -10.54
CA LYS A 547 8.99 -14.43 -9.12
C LYS A 547 10.41 -14.92 -8.84
N ALA A 548 10.81 -16.05 -9.43
CA ALA A 548 12.15 -16.60 -9.24
C ALA A 548 13.25 -15.64 -9.69
N HIS A 549 13.05 -14.91 -10.79
CA HIS A 549 14.02 -13.95 -11.31
C HIS A 549 13.96 -12.58 -10.63
N LEU A 550 12.78 -12.15 -10.21
CA LEU A 550 12.60 -10.85 -9.54
C LEU A 550 12.93 -10.92 -8.04
N GLN A 551 12.59 -12.02 -7.37
CA GLN A 551 12.81 -12.16 -5.93
C GLN A 551 14.13 -12.84 -5.56
N GLN A 552 14.92 -13.29 -6.52
CA GLN A 552 16.25 -13.92 -6.37
C GLN A 552 16.58 -14.45 -4.95
N ASP A 553 17.32 -13.69 -4.17
CA ASP A 553 17.76 -14.02 -2.82
C ASP A 553 16.77 -13.57 -1.71
N PHE A 554 15.57 -13.15 -2.10
CA PHE A 554 14.56 -12.64 -1.16
C PHE A 554 14.19 -13.72 -0.11
N PRO A 555 13.98 -13.34 1.17
CA PRO A 555 13.83 -14.32 2.26
C PRO A 555 12.70 -15.33 2.04
N VAL A 556 11.56 -14.88 1.55
CA VAL A 556 10.38 -15.71 1.34
C VAL A 556 9.85 -15.51 -0.08
N ARG A 557 9.58 -16.61 -0.78
CA ARG A 557 8.87 -16.63 -2.07
C ARG A 557 7.63 -17.48 -1.95
N MET A 558 6.65 -17.21 -2.80
CA MET A 558 5.40 -17.96 -2.80
C MET A 558 5.00 -18.33 -4.22
N ASP A 559 4.75 -19.61 -4.44
CA ASP A 559 4.04 -20.10 -5.60
C ASP A 559 2.56 -20.24 -5.26
N SER A 560 1.72 -19.43 -5.91
CA SER A 560 0.29 -19.25 -5.58
C SER A 560 -0.55 -18.99 -6.83
N PRO A 561 -1.85 -19.25 -6.80
CA PRO A 561 -2.77 -18.65 -7.76
C PRO A 561 -2.74 -17.10 -7.62
N ALA A 562 -3.30 -16.40 -8.60
CA ALA A 562 -3.55 -14.97 -8.50
C ALA A 562 -4.53 -14.64 -7.36
N GLN A 563 -4.56 -13.39 -6.93
CA GLN A 563 -5.36 -12.88 -5.80
C GLN A 563 -4.99 -13.54 -4.45
N VAL A 564 -3.71 -13.87 -4.30
CA VAL A 564 -3.10 -14.27 -3.03
C VAL A 564 -1.85 -13.43 -2.82
N ALA A 565 -1.84 -12.59 -1.81
CA ALA A 565 -0.74 -11.70 -1.46
C ALA A 565 0.25 -12.33 -0.47
N LEU A 566 1.47 -11.81 -0.49
CA LEU A 566 2.54 -12.16 0.44
C LEU A 566 3.12 -10.87 1.04
N PHE A 567 3.09 -10.76 2.37
CA PHE A 567 3.73 -9.67 3.10
C PHE A 567 4.90 -10.23 3.90
N VAL A 568 6.10 -9.68 3.73
CA VAL A 568 7.33 -10.19 4.33
C VAL A 568 7.96 -9.15 5.23
N TYR A 569 8.57 -9.61 6.34
CA TYR A 569 9.15 -8.75 7.36
C TYR A 569 10.62 -9.10 7.61
N ASP A 570 11.40 -8.11 8.09
CA ASP A 570 12.85 -8.20 8.31
C ASP A 570 13.26 -9.19 9.40
N ASN A 571 12.32 -9.60 10.25
CA ASN A 571 12.55 -10.60 11.31
C ASN A 571 12.20 -12.04 10.89
N GLY A 572 12.03 -12.30 9.60
CA GLY A 572 11.67 -13.62 9.08
C GLY A 572 10.19 -13.99 9.19
N ALA A 573 9.36 -13.13 9.80
CA ALA A 573 7.91 -13.32 9.78
C ALA A 573 7.33 -12.97 8.40
N PHE A 574 6.20 -13.58 8.07
CA PHE A 574 5.44 -13.23 6.87
C PHE A 574 3.96 -13.53 7.03
N VAL A 575 3.15 -12.89 6.19
CA VAL A 575 1.71 -13.11 6.09
C VAL A 575 1.39 -13.57 4.67
N VAL A 576 0.52 -14.58 4.57
CA VAL A 576 -0.11 -15.01 3.32
C VAL A 576 -1.58 -14.68 3.43
N GLU A 577 -2.13 -13.92 2.50
CA GLU A 577 -3.53 -13.51 2.48
C GLU A 577 -4.18 -13.85 1.15
N SER A 578 -5.35 -14.48 1.22
CA SER A 578 -6.17 -14.84 0.06
C SER A 578 -7.39 -13.92 -0.03
N PHE A 579 -7.54 -13.26 -1.15
CA PHE A 579 -8.73 -12.47 -1.51
C PHE A 579 -9.72 -13.26 -2.38
N ARG A 580 -9.48 -14.56 -2.53
CA ARG A 580 -10.27 -15.47 -3.35
C ARG A 580 -11.51 -15.97 -2.61
N HIS A 581 -12.52 -16.33 -3.38
CA HIS A 581 -13.74 -16.97 -2.86
C HIS A 581 -13.58 -18.46 -2.55
N ASP A 582 -12.46 -19.07 -3.00
CA ASP A 582 -12.17 -20.48 -2.85
C ASP A 582 -10.90 -20.72 -2.03
N ASP A 583 -10.79 -21.92 -1.45
CA ASP A 583 -9.57 -22.37 -0.80
C ASP A 583 -8.38 -22.28 -1.77
N SER A 584 -7.28 -21.76 -1.29
CA SER A 584 -6.05 -21.60 -2.07
C SER A 584 -4.95 -22.47 -1.52
N GLU A 585 -4.37 -23.31 -2.37
CA GLU A 585 -3.18 -24.06 -2.04
C GLU A 585 -1.96 -23.30 -2.55
N VAL A 586 -1.05 -22.94 -1.65
CA VAL A 586 0.19 -22.24 -1.97
C VAL A 586 1.40 -23.04 -1.52
N THR A 587 2.51 -22.85 -2.22
CA THR A 587 3.81 -23.36 -1.76
C THR A 587 4.68 -22.16 -1.38
N VAL A 588 5.03 -22.07 -0.11
CA VAL A 588 5.94 -21.04 0.40
C VAL A 588 7.35 -21.62 0.46
N SER A 589 8.32 -20.87 -0.03
CA SER A 589 9.73 -21.20 -0.12
C SER A 589 10.54 -20.23 0.73
N VAL A 590 11.01 -20.67 1.89
CA VAL A 590 11.76 -19.85 2.85
C VAL A 590 13.26 -20.10 2.65
N LYS A 591 14.07 -19.03 2.68
CA LYS A 591 15.54 -19.11 2.58
C LYS A 591 16.10 -19.82 3.80
N GLY A 592 17.00 -20.78 3.58
CA GLY A 592 17.64 -21.61 4.60
C GLY A 592 17.31 -23.07 4.44
N ASP A 593 18.12 -23.91 5.07
CA ASP A 593 17.95 -25.35 5.09
C ASP A 593 17.32 -25.77 6.43
N HIS A 594 16.35 -26.67 6.38
CA HIS A 594 15.62 -27.17 7.56
C HIS A 594 15.00 -26.10 8.48
N VAL A 595 14.56 -24.98 7.89
CA VAL A 595 13.82 -23.94 8.62
C VAL A 595 12.52 -24.50 9.18
N LYS A 596 12.22 -24.22 10.44
CA LYS A 596 10.91 -24.53 11.03
C LYS A 596 9.94 -23.38 10.77
N LEU A 597 8.76 -23.70 10.29
CA LEU A 597 7.70 -22.72 10.05
C LEU A 597 6.57 -22.91 11.06
N LYS A 598 6.29 -21.87 11.83
CA LYS A 598 5.27 -21.89 12.87
C LYS A 598 4.15 -20.89 12.56
N ASN A 599 2.92 -21.35 12.61
CA ASN A 599 1.77 -20.45 12.59
C ASN A 599 1.78 -19.60 13.87
N ALA A 600 1.89 -18.28 13.70
CA ALA A 600 2.05 -17.37 14.83
C ALA A 600 0.79 -17.24 15.71
N LEU A 601 -0.40 -17.57 15.19
CA LEU A 601 -1.67 -17.50 15.91
C LEU A 601 -2.00 -18.81 16.62
N THR A 602 -1.85 -19.96 15.95
CA THR A 602 -2.20 -21.27 16.48
C THR A 602 -1.05 -21.95 17.22
N GLY A 603 0.19 -21.59 16.91
CA GLY A 603 1.38 -22.26 17.43
C GLY A 603 1.73 -23.55 16.69
N GLU A 604 0.97 -23.95 15.69
CA GLU A 604 1.22 -25.13 14.88
C GLU A 604 2.53 -25.00 14.11
N VAL A 605 3.34 -26.07 14.11
CA VAL A 605 4.57 -26.16 13.34
C VAL A 605 4.29 -26.96 12.07
N LEU A 606 4.53 -26.35 10.92
CA LEU A 606 4.33 -26.97 9.63
C LEU A 606 5.48 -27.92 9.30
N ARG A 607 5.13 -29.03 8.64
CA ARG A 607 6.13 -29.95 8.11
C ARG A 607 6.68 -29.42 6.79
N GLU A 608 8.01 -29.50 6.64
CA GLU A 608 8.66 -29.22 5.35
C GLU A 608 8.24 -30.23 4.29
N LEU A 609 8.14 -29.76 3.06
CA LEU A 609 8.05 -30.65 1.90
C LEU A 609 9.44 -31.25 1.66
N VAL A 610 9.56 -32.57 1.78
CA VAL A 610 10.79 -33.26 1.39
C VAL A 610 11.05 -32.91 -0.09
N PRO A 611 12.24 -32.40 -0.44
CA PRO A 611 12.54 -32.10 -1.83
C PRO A 611 12.38 -33.42 -2.64
N VAL A 612 11.46 -33.42 -3.58
CA VAL A 612 11.51 -34.42 -4.63
C VAL A 612 12.85 -34.16 -5.31
N SER A 613 13.78 -35.09 -5.19
CA SER A 613 15.08 -35.01 -5.89
C SER A 613 14.76 -34.90 -7.38
N GLU A 614 14.69 -33.69 -7.89
CA GLU A 614 14.69 -33.52 -9.34
C GLU A 614 15.95 -34.20 -9.88
N PRO A 615 15.81 -35.06 -10.87
CA PRO A 615 16.99 -35.62 -11.52
C PRO A 615 17.81 -34.42 -11.99
N LYS A 616 19.00 -34.26 -11.44
CA LYS A 616 19.97 -33.26 -11.89
C LYS A 616 20.27 -33.54 -13.34
N GLU A 617 19.49 -33.07 -14.26
CA GLU A 617 19.90 -32.90 -15.63
C GLU A 617 21.11 -31.98 -15.58
N LYS A 618 22.27 -32.59 -15.76
CA LYS A 618 23.55 -31.89 -15.96
C LYS A 618 23.43 -31.11 -17.26
N ASN A 619 22.81 -29.94 -17.20
CA ASN A 619 22.78 -29.02 -18.32
C ASN A 619 24.23 -28.54 -18.52
N ARG A 620 24.89 -29.02 -19.55
CA ARG A 620 26.31 -28.74 -19.87
C ARG A 620 26.60 -27.25 -20.07
N PHE A 621 25.59 -26.42 -20.26
CA PHE A 621 25.69 -24.99 -20.55
C PHE A 621 25.66 -24.07 -19.33
N PHE A 622 25.32 -24.58 -18.14
CA PHE A 622 25.16 -23.74 -16.91
C PHE A 622 26.07 -24.23 -15.76
N ARG A 623 27.27 -24.71 -16.06
CA ARG A 623 28.20 -25.23 -15.04
C ARG A 623 28.65 -24.23 -13.99
N ASP A 624 28.55 -22.92 -14.26
CA ASP A 624 29.11 -21.85 -13.44
C ASP A 624 28.06 -20.86 -12.90
N GLN A 625 26.76 -21.13 -12.99
CA GLN A 625 25.81 -20.31 -12.24
C GLN A 625 25.85 -20.73 -10.78
N PRO A 626 26.04 -19.78 -9.84
CA PRO A 626 25.92 -20.09 -8.44
C PRO A 626 24.53 -20.67 -8.18
N MET A 627 24.49 -21.85 -7.56
CA MET A 627 23.22 -22.38 -7.07
C MET A 627 22.66 -21.34 -6.11
N GLY A 628 21.43 -20.91 -6.34
CA GLY A 628 20.75 -20.02 -5.43
C GLY A 628 20.75 -20.58 -3.99
N PRO A 629 20.45 -19.77 -2.98
CA PRO A 629 20.45 -20.23 -1.59
C PRO A 629 19.54 -21.44 -1.43
N THR A 630 19.92 -22.35 -0.54
CA THR A 630 19.06 -23.45 -0.11
C THR A 630 17.74 -22.89 0.43
N ARG A 631 16.65 -23.59 0.16
CA ARG A 631 15.31 -23.17 0.57
C ARG A 631 14.53 -24.35 1.12
N THR A 632 13.82 -24.09 2.21
CA THR A 632 12.84 -25.02 2.78
C THR A 632 11.45 -24.67 2.23
N ASN A 633 10.73 -25.67 1.72
CA ASN A 633 9.42 -25.48 1.10
C ASN A 633 8.30 -26.01 2.00
N PHE A 634 7.19 -25.28 2.03
CA PHE A 634 6.00 -25.62 2.80
C PHE A 634 4.75 -25.50 1.94
N LYS A 635 3.85 -26.47 2.08
CA LYS A 635 2.53 -26.43 1.47
C LYS A 635 1.53 -25.88 2.47
N ILE A 636 0.79 -24.85 2.08
CA ILE A 636 -0.13 -24.14 2.95
C ILE A 636 -1.50 -24.07 2.26
N ALA A 637 -2.53 -24.46 2.98
CA ALA A 637 -3.91 -24.23 2.57
C ALA A 637 -4.38 -22.92 3.20
N VAL A 638 -4.77 -21.96 2.37
CA VAL A 638 -5.29 -20.66 2.80
C VAL A 638 -6.79 -20.65 2.54
N PRO A 639 -7.64 -20.48 3.58
CA PRO A 639 -9.08 -20.37 3.38
C PRO A 639 -9.46 -19.11 2.58
N PRO A 640 -10.68 -19.04 2.04
CA PRO A 640 -11.18 -17.84 1.38
C PRO A 640 -11.12 -16.62 2.30
N HIS A 641 -10.85 -15.44 1.74
CA HIS A 641 -10.87 -14.15 2.47
C HIS A 641 -10.18 -14.23 3.84
N SER A 642 -8.96 -14.79 3.85
CA SER A 642 -8.25 -15.11 5.08
C SER A 642 -6.78 -14.85 4.97
N TYR A 643 -6.19 -14.46 6.10
CA TYR A 643 -4.76 -14.35 6.26
C TYR A 643 -4.22 -15.41 7.24
N LEU A 644 -3.00 -15.84 7.00
CA LEU A 644 -2.23 -16.70 7.88
C LEU A 644 -0.89 -16.03 8.18
N VAL A 645 -0.47 -16.07 9.44
CA VAL A 645 0.75 -15.43 9.90
C VAL A 645 1.76 -16.48 10.33
N PHE A 646 2.97 -16.38 9.82
CA PHE A 646 4.04 -17.32 10.09
C PHE A 646 5.29 -16.64 10.64
N THR A 647 5.98 -17.36 11.51
CA THR A 647 7.33 -17.03 11.98
C THR A 647 8.27 -18.16 11.64
N THR A 648 9.50 -17.82 11.29
CA THR A 648 10.58 -18.78 11.06
C THR A 648 11.39 -18.97 12.34
N GLU A 649 11.71 -20.21 12.66
CA GLU A 649 12.65 -20.59 13.74
C GLU A 649 13.81 -21.36 13.09
N GLU A 650 15.05 -21.07 13.48
CA GLU A 650 16.24 -21.79 13.05
C GLU A 650 16.36 -23.17 13.74
#